data_69beb3e872211453a5bd4fdd836ab289
#
_entry.id   69beb3e872211453a5bd4fdd836ab289
#
_cell.length_a   1.000
_cell.length_b   1.000
_cell.length_c   1.000
_cell.angle_alpha   90.00
_cell.angle_beta   90.00
_cell.angle_gamma   90.00
#
_symmetry.space_group_name_H-M   'P 1'
#
loop_
_entity.id
_entity.type
_entity.pdbx_description
1 polymer ?
#
loop_
_entity_poly.entity_id
_entity_poly.type
_entity_poly.pdbx_seq_one_letter_code
_entity_poly.pdbx_strand_id
1 'polypeptide(L)'
;MLLFSYASKAQTRSYSLVYSDNIKGGSATFGNTLMNIISNKKVDTTKMNDNRKDGNSSYGNDNEDMEFVDIDGNSGYGSGTRNSSSADLILPAGTNTIKIARLYWGGRVADKDFDLTKSANQTIKIRKGTTSAYFNVNALGLDKTPISGAGSGYTEYQAYADITAFVTNNGAGTYEIGNVPLSTGSIGNGGNHGGWSIVVVYENSSMPYNSVRLYDGFEQVYNGGSSTISTVNLTGLNVPSGTMAAGDAKMSVVAWEGDANLTGDFLKINGNTFSNATNPANNPWNGTITDNGVHVTTKNPNYTNQMGIDIDMFDVGSGYGISPNDNSVSLQFGTEQDQYYPGVFTFCIKMKDPTITLDKTVADANNNHLAESGEVLTYTLKGGNNGVGDANNVIVADTLPSTVTYLPGSLKVISSPGITAGSKTDKSGDDIAEYVSNGNIKSVVFRIGTGATSTSGGTLAANETYEVQFQVTVNNPGNGKPVPSIMNIARITATSDANVKFVDDGTAIINPEAGPLPVTLTRFTANLIEDNKVKLDWGTAMEINCSRFVIQRSYDGNVFSDVETVTGNGTTNLAHSYTALDDIYTFTGDVAYYRLDQIDLDGKQNFSRIISVKIKNSITTVTVSPNPFMDHINVNTQWNNTEIISAKIFNVQGKEMYSKQLQVNKGINNIRIDNLSNLVSGNYYLQLISPSQKIIQKITK
;
A
#
# COMPACT_ATOMS: atom_id res chain seq x y z
N MET A 1 1.82 -55.77 32.20
CA MET A 1 2.57 -54.51 32.07
C MET A 1 2.48 -54.09 30.63
N LEU A 2 1.45 -53.29 30.27
CA LEU A 2 1.28 -52.81 28.91
C LEU A 2 2.25 -51.63 28.73
N LEU A 3 3.25 -51.83 27.89
CA LEU A 3 4.07 -50.75 27.34
C LEU A 3 3.23 -49.96 26.35
N PHE A 4 2.76 -48.77 26.73
CA PHE A 4 2.29 -47.79 25.79
C PHE A 4 3.53 -47.17 25.13
N SER A 5 3.85 -47.59 23.91
CA SER A 5 4.72 -46.82 23.04
C SER A 5 3.97 -45.56 22.62
N TYR A 6 4.35 -44.42 23.18
CA TYR A 6 3.97 -43.12 22.60
C TYR A 6 4.75 -42.96 21.28
N ALA A 7 4.18 -43.41 20.19
CA ALA A 7 4.64 -42.98 18.89
C ALA A 7 4.32 -41.46 18.82
N SER A 8 5.34 -40.62 18.77
CA SER A 8 5.15 -39.19 18.47
C SER A 8 4.54 -39.12 17.09
N LYS A 9 3.27 -38.73 17.02
CA LYS A 9 2.62 -38.54 15.73
C LYS A 9 3.29 -37.36 15.03
N ALA A 10 3.58 -37.54 13.74
CA ALA A 10 3.91 -36.41 12.85
C ALA A 10 2.84 -35.33 12.99
N GLN A 11 3.26 -34.11 13.17
CA GLN A 11 2.38 -32.94 13.25
C GLN A 11 2.71 -32.02 12.07
N THR A 12 2.53 -32.54 10.87
CA THR A 12 2.55 -31.71 9.65
C THR A 12 1.31 -30.84 9.63
N ARG A 13 1.42 -29.68 9.01
CA ARG A 13 0.34 -28.70 8.93
C ARG A 13 0.15 -28.27 7.49
N SER A 14 -1.06 -28.47 6.98
CA SER A 14 -1.44 -27.95 5.66
C SER A 14 -1.40 -26.45 5.60
N TYR A 15 -1.16 -25.91 4.43
CA TYR A 15 -1.08 -24.47 4.21
C TYR A 15 -2.37 -23.75 4.56
N SER A 16 -2.24 -22.66 5.27
CA SER A 16 -3.33 -21.76 5.61
C SER A 16 -2.98 -20.33 5.28
N LEU A 17 -4.00 -19.55 4.92
CA LEU A 17 -3.87 -18.13 4.67
C LEU A 17 -3.65 -17.38 5.99
N VAL A 18 -2.50 -16.71 6.11
CA VAL A 18 -2.11 -15.92 7.29
C VAL A 18 -2.43 -14.44 7.12
N TYR A 19 -2.24 -13.93 5.90
CA TYR A 19 -2.50 -12.53 5.57
C TYR A 19 -2.99 -12.41 4.13
N SER A 20 -3.95 -11.50 3.93
CA SER A 20 -4.51 -11.19 2.62
C SER A 20 -5.02 -9.76 2.61
N ASP A 21 -4.48 -8.94 1.72
CA ASP A 21 -4.97 -7.57 1.50
C ASP A 21 -4.52 -7.03 0.13
N ASN A 22 -5.19 -5.97 -0.33
CA ASN A 22 -4.78 -5.18 -1.48
C ASN A 22 -4.19 -3.86 -0.98
N ILE A 23 -2.87 -3.74 -1.02
CA ILE A 23 -2.12 -2.62 -0.44
C ILE A 23 -1.17 -1.98 -1.43
N LYS A 24 -0.92 -0.70 -1.30
CA LYS A 24 0.28 -0.09 -1.90
C LYS A 24 1.48 -0.57 -1.12
N GLY A 25 2.19 -1.57 -1.64
CA GLY A 25 3.25 -2.22 -0.89
C GLY A 25 3.61 -3.59 -1.44
N GLY A 26 4.13 -4.47 -0.59
CA GLY A 26 4.54 -5.81 -1.00
C GLY A 26 4.98 -6.67 0.18
N SER A 27 5.73 -7.73 -0.12
CA SER A 27 6.39 -8.57 0.87
C SER A 27 7.90 -8.57 0.70
N ALA A 28 8.62 -8.83 1.79
CA ALA A 28 10.05 -9.09 1.83
C ALA A 28 10.29 -10.35 2.65
N THR A 29 11.15 -11.24 2.16
CA THR A 29 11.56 -12.46 2.85
C THR A 29 13.06 -12.48 2.92
N PHE A 30 13.62 -12.72 4.10
CA PHE A 30 15.05 -12.75 4.33
C PHE A 30 15.38 -13.68 5.49
N GLY A 31 16.61 -14.17 5.54
CA GLY A 31 17.04 -15.09 6.57
C GLY A 31 18.44 -15.62 6.30
N ASN A 32 18.87 -16.63 7.07
CA ASN A 32 20.19 -17.24 6.91
C ASN A 32 20.24 -18.62 7.53
N THR A 33 21.23 -19.42 7.11
CA THR A 33 21.59 -20.66 7.76
C THR A 33 22.21 -20.43 9.15
N LEU A 34 22.13 -21.44 10.02
CA LEU A 34 22.82 -21.51 11.31
C LEU A 34 23.82 -22.68 11.37
N MET A 35 24.13 -23.27 10.20
CA MET A 35 24.99 -24.44 10.10
C MET A 35 26.17 -24.21 9.15
N ASN A 36 27.31 -24.78 9.50
CA ASN A 36 28.56 -24.82 8.72
C ASN A 36 29.00 -26.26 8.49
N ILE A 37 29.61 -26.51 7.36
CA ILE A 37 30.43 -27.72 7.19
C ILE A 37 31.82 -27.51 7.81
N ILE A 38 32.30 -28.47 8.60
CA ILE A 38 33.62 -28.47 9.20
C ILE A 38 34.49 -29.53 8.55
N SER A 39 35.67 -29.13 8.10
CA SER A 39 36.72 -29.99 7.65
C SER A 39 38.01 -29.67 8.43
N ASN A 40 38.63 -30.67 9.04
CA ASN A 40 39.85 -30.47 9.87
C ASN A 40 39.66 -29.39 10.95
N LYS A 41 38.52 -29.37 11.63
CA LYS A 41 38.15 -28.41 12.70
C LYS A 41 38.08 -26.95 12.23
N LYS A 42 37.84 -26.71 10.96
CA LYS A 42 37.65 -25.37 10.40
C LYS A 42 36.46 -25.40 9.43
N VAL A 43 35.80 -24.25 9.29
CA VAL A 43 34.74 -24.09 8.30
C VAL A 43 35.31 -24.36 6.91
N ASP A 44 34.67 -25.26 6.17
CA ASP A 44 35.03 -25.57 4.79
C ASP A 44 34.36 -24.55 3.84
N THR A 45 35.02 -23.41 3.65
CA THR A 45 34.52 -22.36 2.81
C THR A 45 34.37 -22.74 1.33
N THR A 46 35.08 -23.81 0.89
CA THR A 46 34.91 -24.31 -0.48
C THR A 46 33.54 -24.96 -0.64
N LYS A 47 33.17 -25.84 0.30
CA LYS A 47 31.87 -26.50 0.31
C LYS A 47 30.73 -25.49 0.54
N MET A 48 30.90 -24.56 1.50
CA MET A 48 29.91 -23.54 1.82
C MET A 48 29.69 -22.52 0.69
N ASN A 49 30.58 -22.41 -0.28
CA ASN A 49 30.44 -21.55 -1.45
C ASN A 49 30.31 -22.31 -2.78
N ASP A 50 30.08 -23.61 -2.72
CA ASP A 50 29.74 -24.38 -3.91
C ASP A 50 28.33 -24.00 -4.38
N ASN A 51 28.22 -23.47 -5.59
CA ASN A 51 26.96 -23.00 -6.17
C ASN A 51 26.50 -23.89 -7.34
N ARG A 52 27.04 -25.08 -7.47
CA ARG A 52 26.59 -26.02 -8.50
C ARG A 52 25.15 -26.45 -8.20
N LYS A 53 24.30 -26.34 -9.22
CA LYS A 53 22.84 -26.47 -9.13
C LYS A 53 22.27 -27.49 -10.12
N ASP A 54 23.15 -28.29 -10.67
CA ASP A 54 22.84 -29.29 -11.72
C ASP A 54 22.81 -30.74 -11.19
N GLY A 55 22.83 -30.90 -9.87
CA GLY A 55 22.92 -32.22 -9.22
C GLY A 55 24.32 -32.84 -9.23
N ASN A 56 25.31 -32.13 -9.79
CA ASN A 56 26.72 -32.62 -9.83
C ASN A 56 27.57 -32.11 -8.68
N SER A 57 26.98 -31.35 -7.74
CA SER A 57 27.70 -30.97 -6.53
C SER A 57 28.03 -32.23 -5.70
N SER A 58 29.29 -32.33 -5.25
CA SER A 58 29.69 -33.36 -4.29
C SER A 58 29.47 -32.91 -2.82
N TYR A 59 28.85 -31.74 -2.64
CA TYR A 59 28.77 -31.06 -1.36
C TYR A 59 27.31 -30.78 -0.94
N GLY A 60 26.52 -31.86 -0.85
CA GLY A 60 25.32 -31.88 -0.02
C GLY A 60 25.66 -31.85 1.46
N ASN A 61 24.67 -31.81 2.31
CA ASN A 61 24.86 -31.87 3.77
C ASN A 61 24.95 -33.34 4.31
N ASP A 62 24.65 -34.34 3.48
CA ASP A 62 24.71 -35.76 3.80
C ASP A 62 26.12 -36.19 4.22
N ASN A 63 26.22 -36.82 5.39
CA ASN A 63 27.47 -37.33 5.97
C ASN A 63 28.56 -36.26 6.21
N GLU A 64 28.21 -34.97 6.09
CA GLU A 64 29.14 -33.89 6.43
C GLU A 64 29.17 -33.64 7.95
N ASP A 65 30.33 -33.25 8.46
CA ASP A 65 30.48 -32.87 9.87
C ASP A 65 29.99 -31.41 10.03
N MET A 66 28.74 -31.28 10.50
CA MET A 66 28.06 -29.98 10.62
C MET A 66 28.28 -29.38 12.00
N GLU A 67 28.58 -28.08 12.06
CA GLU A 67 28.77 -27.32 13.28
C GLU A 67 27.96 -26.02 13.22
N PHE A 68 27.73 -25.38 14.34
CA PHE A 68 26.97 -24.15 14.41
C PHE A 68 27.70 -22.97 13.78
N VAL A 69 26.95 -22.13 13.08
CA VAL A 69 27.32 -20.73 12.83
C VAL A 69 27.12 -19.96 14.12
N ASP A 70 28.14 -19.24 14.57
CA ASP A 70 28.09 -18.36 15.75
C ASP A 70 28.85 -17.07 15.45
N ILE A 71 28.09 -16.02 15.01
CA ILE A 71 28.68 -14.75 14.63
C ILE A 71 28.83 -13.78 15.81
N ASP A 72 28.15 -14.01 16.93
CA ASP A 72 28.27 -13.17 18.11
C ASP A 72 29.39 -13.62 19.07
N GLY A 73 30.01 -14.76 18.79
CA GLY A 73 31.19 -15.28 19.52
C GLY A 73 30.92 -15.68 20.98
N ASN A 74 29.65 -15.78 21.36
CA ASN A 74 29.23 -16.08 22.73
C ASN A 74 28.80 -17.54 22.90
N SER A 75 29.59 -18.48 22.40
CA SER A 75 29.34 -19.92 22.55
C SER A 75 29.35 -20.34 24.03
N GLY A 76 28.25 -20.11 24.75
CA GLY A 76 28.16 -20.50 26.16
C GLY A 76 26.75 -20.31 26.75
N TYR A 77 26.33 -21.31 27.51
CA TYR A 77 25.12 -21.27 28.32
C TYR A 77 25.20 -20.13 29.35
N GLY A 78 24.32 -19.12 29.23
CA GLY A 78 24.10 -18.13 30.27
C GLY A 78 23.83 -16.71 29.82
N SER A 79 24.60 -16.14 28.93
CA SER A 79 24.41 -14.76 28.43
C SER A 79 24.56 -14.60 26.92
N GLY A 80 25.05 -15.62 26.21
CA GLY A 80 25.21 -15.65 24.75
C GLY A 80 24.18 -16.54 24.05
N THR A 81 24.40 -16.74 22.75
CA THR A 81 23.65 -17.68 21.92
C THR A 81 24.50 -18.95 21.71
N ARG A 82 23.83 -20.05 21.40
CA ARG A 82 24.49 -21.30 21.01
C ARG A 82 24.89 -21.27 19.54
N ASN A 83 24.08 -20.65 18.77
CA ASN A 83 24.28 -20.37 17.36
C ASN A 83 23.69 -18.99 17.04
N SER A 84 24.25 -18.30 16.06
CA SER A 84 23.76 -17.02 15.62
C SER A 84 24.14 -16.73 14.18
N SER A 85 23.23 -16.10 13.43
CA SER A 85 23.50 -15.55 12.10
C SER A 85 22.63 -14.32 11.84
N SER A 86 22.99 -13.52 10.84
CA SER A 86 22.25 -12.30 10.52
C SER A 86 21.91 -12.18 9.04
N ALA A 87 20.88 -11.38 8.75
CA ALA A 87 20.51 -10.96 7.42
C ALA A 87 19.79 -9.60 7.47
N ASP A 88 19.76 -8.90 6.35
CA ASP A 88 19.19 -7.56 6.26
C ASP A 88 17.75 -7.58 5.73
N LEU A 89 16.85 -6.93 6.44
CA LEU A 89 15.58 -6.51 5.89
C LEU A 89 15.81 -5.28 5.00
N ILE A 90 15.59 -5.45 3.69
CA ILE A 90 15.64 -4.38 2.71
C ILE A 90 14.20 -3.99 2.35
N LEU A 91 13.87 -2.73 2.55
CA LEU A 91 12.57 -2.15 2.19
C LEU A 91 12.75 -1.04 1.15
N PRO A 92 11.78 -0.78 0.30
CA PRO A 92 11.82 0.33 -0.64
C PRO A 92 12.03 1.69 0.05
N ALA A 93 12.58 2.65 -0.68
CA ALA A 93 12.71 4.02 -0.19
C ALA A 93 11.34 4.62 0.17
N GLY A 94 11.33 5.57 1.11
CA GLY A 94 10.11 6.20 1.62
C GLY A 94 9.63 5.60 2.94
N THR A 95 8.42 5.98 3.34
CA THR A 95 7.80 5.49 4.58
C THR A 95 7.21 4.11 4.38
N ASN A 96 7.68 3.15 5.16
CA ASN A 96 7.17 1.79 5.16
C ASN A 96 6.39 1.52 6.45
N THR A 97 5.15 1.08 6.32
CA THR A 97 4.29 0.65 7.44
C THR A 97 4.21 -0.87 7.45
N ILE A 98 4.71 -1.49 8.49
CA ILE A 98 4.68 -2.96 8.62
C ILE A 98 3.26 -3.41 8.94
N LYS A 99 2.70 -4.30 8.13
CA LYS A 99 1.36 -4.88 8.31
C LYS A 99 1.42 -6.16 9.14
N ILE A 100 2.38 -7.01 8.82
CA ILE A 100 2.68 -8.24 9.55
C ILE A 100 4.16 -8.58 9.36
N ALA A 101 4.78 -9.14 10.39
CA ALA A 101 6.08 -9.75 10.31
C ALA A 101 6.08 -11.06 11.11
N ARG A 102 6.47 -12.15 10.47
CA ARG A 102 6.59 -13.47 11.09
C ARG A 102 8.00 -13.99 10.98
N LEU A 103 8.50 -14.51 12.08
CA LEU A 103 9.76 -15.23 12.17
C LEU A 103 9.46 -16.73 12.14
N TYR A 104 10.15 -17.43 11.24
CA TYR A 104 10.16 -18.88 11.11
C TYR A 104 11.57 -19.38 11.40
N TRP A 105 11.69 -20.47 12.14
CA TRP A 105 12.96 -21.14 12.38
C TRP A 105 12.75 -22.63 12.44
N GLY A 106 13.75 -23.38 12.05
CA GLY A 106 13.61 -24.81 11.98
C GLY A 106 14.88 -25.50 11.49
N GLY A 107 14.74 -26.77 11.23
CA GLY A 107 15.75 -27.69 10.78
C GLY A 107 15.67 -29.00 11.51
N ARG A 108 16.80 -29.73 11.58
CA ARG A 108 16.91 -31.06 12.13
C ARG A 108 17.48 -31.05 13.55
N VAL A 109 16.80 -31.77 14.45
CA VAL A 109 17.24 -31.96 15.83
C VAL A 109 17.28 -33.46 16.19
N ALA A 110 18.30 -33.89 16.91
CA ALA A 110 18.32 -35.20 17.55
C ALA A 110 17.39 -35.18 18.77
N ASP A 111 16.49 -36.15 18.87
CA ASP A 111 15.49 -36.25 19.95
C ASP A 111 16.14 -36.38 21.35
N LYS A 112 17.37 -36.88 21.40
CA LYS A 112 18.17 -36.96 22.63
C LYS A 112 18.70 -35.60 23.12
N ASP A 113 18.87 -34.64 22.20
CA ASP A 113 19.48 -33.33 22.49
C ASP A 113 18.41 -32.29 22.82
N PHE A 114 17.25 -32.37 22.15
CA PHE A 114 16.17 -31.41 22.31
C PHE A 114 14.80 -32.06 22.36
N ASP A 115 14.14 -31.94 23.50
CA ASP A 115 12.70 -32.21 23.63
C ASP A 115 11.90 -30.97 23.19
N LEU A 116 11.45 -30.96 21.94
CA LEU A 116 10.69 -29.86 21.36
C LEU A 116 9.30 -29.62 21.99
N THR A 117 8.86 -30.49 22.90
CA THR A 117 7.64 -30.29 23.67
C THR A 117 7.82 -29.30 24.83
N LYS A 118 9.06 -29.04 25.23
CA LYS A 118 9.39 -28.10 26.31
C LYS A 118 9.45 -26.66 25.78
N SER A 119 8.78 -25.75 26.44
CA SER A 119 8.75 -24.32 26.06
C SER A 119 10.16 -23.68 26.02
N ALA A 120 11.10 -24.14 26.88
CA ALA A 120 12.47 -23.66 26.86
C ALA A 120 13.20 -23.98 25.53
N ASN A 121 12.82 -25.07 24.85
CA ASN A 121 13.36 -25.45 23.55
C ASN A 121 12.56 -24.84 22.38
N GLN A 122 11.52 -24.04 22.67
CA GLN A 122 10.74 -23.29 21.70
C GLN A 122 10.99 -21.78 21.79
N THR A 123 11.97 -21.37 22.63
CA THR A 123 12.35 -19.97 22.83
C THR A 123 13.69 -19.71 22.16
N ILE A 124 13.73 -18.76 21.23
CA ILE A 124 14.94 -18.32 20.54
C ILE A 124 15.22 -16.84 20.84
N LYS A 125 16.28 -16.31 20.29
CA LYS A 125 16.71 -14.92 20.52
C LYS A 125 16.74 -14.13 19.23
N ILE A 126 16.29 -12.87 19.30
CA ILE A 126 16.33 -11.90 18.21
C ILE A 126 16.94 -10.59 18.70
N ARG A 127 17.74 -9.93 17.86
CA ARG A 127 18.14 -8.53 18.05
C ARG A 127 18.18 -7.75 16.75
N LYS A 128 18.15 -6.42 16.87
CA LYS A 128 18.38 -5.48 15.77
C LYS A 128 19.85 -5.07 15.77
N GLY A 129 20.50 -5.18 14.61
CA GLY A 129 21.95 -5.01 14.49
C GLY A 129 22.71 -6.13 15.18
N THR A 130 24.01 -5.94 15.37
CA THR A 130 24.93 -6.96 15.90
C THR A 130 25.40 -6.68 17.33
N THR A 131 25.02 -5.54 17.91
CA THR A 131 25.50 -5.08 19.22
C THR A 131 24.42 -4.78 20.25
N SER A 132 23.14 -4.76 19.86
CA SER A 132 22.03 -4.55 20.79
C SER A 132 21.76 -5.79 21.63
N ALA A 133 21.05 -5.62 22.75
CA ALA A 133 20.61 -6.73 23.57
C ALA A 133 19.64 -7.65 22.82
N TYR A 134 19.72 -8.94 23.10
CA TYR A 134 18.76 -9.92 22.61
C TYR A 134 17.44 -9.87 23.35
N PHE A 135 16.37 -10.09 22.61
CA PHE A 135 15.03 -10.35 23.10
C PHE A 135 14.67 -11.82 22.91
N ASN A 136 13.96 -12.39 23.85
CA ASN A 136 13.43 -13.74 23.72
C ASN A 136 12.18 -13.75 22.84
N VAL A 137 12.09 -14.69 21.93
CA VAL A 137 10.92 -14.94 21.10
C VAL A 137 10.45 -16.36 21.38
N ASN A 138 9.21 -16.49 21.84
CA ASN A 138 8.55 -17.77 22.08
C ASN A 138 7.77 -18.20 20.84
N ALA A 139 7.82 -19.46 20.49
CA ALA A 139 7.00 -20.00 19.42
C ALA A 139 5.50 -19.83 19.71
N LEU A 140 4.75 -19.39 18.71
CA LEU A 140 3.27 -19.45 18.69
C LEU A 140 2.80 -20.84 18.26
N GLY A 141 3.57 -21.52 17.41
CA GLY A 141 3.31 -22.86 16.97
C GLY A 141 4.59 -23.55 16.55
N LEU A 142 4.53 -24.88 16.52
CA LEU A 142 5.62 -25.76 16.15
C LEU A 142 5.06 -26.95 15.40
N ASP A 143 5.49 -27.09 14.16
CA ASP A 143 5.22 -28.25 13.29
C ASP A 143 6.43 -29.18 13.33
N LYS A 144 6.23 -30.50 13.25
CA LYS A 144 7.33 -31.46 13.34
C LYS A 144 6.99 -32.80 12.68
N THR A 145 8.02 -33.43 12.15
CA THR A 145 7.97 -34.79 11.58
C THR A 145 9.16 -35.60 12.06
N PRO A 146 8.96 -36.71 12.81
CA PRO A 146 10.02 -37.65 13.12
C PRO A 146 10.57 -38.29 11.85
N ILE A 147 11.89 -38.42 11.76
CA ILE A 147 12.55 -39.08 10.65
C ILE A 147 12.57 -40.60 10.90
N SER A 148 12.24 -41.39 9.88
CA SER A 148 12.26 -42.85 9.93
C SER A 148 13.51 -43.45 9.26
N GLY A 149 13.81 -44.70 9.50
CA GLY A 149 14.94 -45.42 8.87
C GLY A 149 16.30 -44.97 9.37
N ALA A 150 17.25 -44.64 8.50
CA ALA A 150 18.62 -44.25 8.85
C ALA A 150 18.72 -42.96 9.66
N GLY A 151 17.70 -42.10 9.58
CA GLY A 151 17.56 -40.88 10.38
C GLY A 151 16.73 -41.06 11.67
N SER A 152 16.46 -42.29 12.10
CA SER A 152 15.70 -42.59 13.33
C SER A 152 16.34 -41.94 14.56
N GLY A 153 15.53 -41.27 15.39
CA GLY A 153 16.00 -40.49 16.54
C GLY A 153 16.28 -39.01 16.25
N TYR A 154 15.89 -38.56 15.07
CA TYR A 154 15.88 -37.13 14.67
C TYR A 154 14.47 -36.69 14.29
N THR A 155 14.24 -35.41 14.47
CA THR A 155 12.97 -34.77 14.13
C THR A 155 13.23 -33.51 13.26
N GLU A 156 12.57 -33.45 12.13
CA GLU A 156 12.43 -32.21 11.36
C GLU A 156 11.35 -31.31 11.98
N TYR A 157 11.60 -30.00 12.04
CA TYR A 157 10.64 -29.10 12.61
C TYR A 157 10.70 -27.70 11.99
N GLN A 158 9.59 -27.01 12.07
CA GLN A 158 9.45 -25.58 11.85
C GLN A 158 8.67 -24.99 13.01
N ALA A 159 9.20 -23.94 13.63
CA ALA A 159 8.46 -23.11 14.58
C ALA A 159 8.26 -21.72 14.02
N TYR A 160 7.26 -21.01 14.53
CA TYR A 160 6.99 -19.65 14.09
C TYR A 160 6.50 -18.75 15.21
N ALA A 161 6.70 -17.43 15.04
CA ALA A 161 6.23 -16.40 15.95
C ALA A 161 5.82 -15.13 15.19
N ASP A 162 4.86 -14.40 15.75
CA ASP A 162 4.54 -13.05 15.32
C ASP A 162 5.53 -12.06 15.96
N ILE A 163 6.28 -11.36 15.14
CA ILE A 163 7.24 -10.34 15.55
C ILE A 163 6.90 -8.95 14.95
N THR A 164 5.64 -8.76 14.55
CA THR A 164 5.19 -7.52 13.91
C THR A 164 5.57 -6.29 14.70
N ALA A 165 5.31 -6.29 16.01
CA ALA A 165 5.66 -5.15 16.87
C ALA A 165 7.18 -4.90 16.93
N PHE A 166 7.98 -5.98 16.94
CA PHE A 166 9.44 -5.86 16.95
C PHE A 166 9.94 -5.24 15.64
N VAL A 167 9.47 -5.73 14.49
CA VAL A 167 9.87 -5.20 13.17
C VAL A 167 9.34 -3.78 12.95
N THR A 168 8.12 -3.47 13.38
CA THR A 168 7.57 -2.11 13.32
C THR A 168 8.43 -1.10 14.06
N ASN A 169 8.93 -1.47 15.24
CA ASN A 169 9.75 -0.58 16.07
C ASN A 169 11.20 -0.44 15.57
N ASN A 170 11.71 -1.40 14.81
CA ASN A 170 13.11 -1.47 14.40
C ASN A 170 13.34 -1.20 12.90
N GLY A 171 12.34 -1.34 12.04
CA GLY A 171 12.39 -1.04 10.61
C GLY A 171 13.41 -1.87 9.80
N ALA A 172 13.82 -1.34 8.65
CA ALA A 172 14.82 -1.97 7.77
C ALA A 172 16.21 -2.08 8.40
N GLY A 173 17.07 -2.94 7.82
CA GLY A 173 18.47 -3.20 8.22
C GLY A 173 18.67 -4.55 8.89
N THR A 174 19.81 -4.76 9.53
CA THR A 174 20.27 -6.06 10.01
C THR A 174 19.47 -6.60 11.19
N TYR A 175 19.04 -7.84 11.08
CA TYR A 175 18.44 -8.66 12.14
C TYR A 175 19.35 -9.86 12.40
N GLU A 176 19.54 -10.20 13.65
CA GLU A 176 20.32 -11.35 14.07
C GLU A 176 19.44 -12.26 14.91
N ILE A 177 19.46 -13.55 14.55
CA ILE A 177 18.72 -14.62 15.22
C ILE A 177 19.72 -15.61 15.79
N GLY A 178 19.43 -16.09 16.99
CA GLY A 178 20.26 -17.10 17.63
C GLY A 178 19.49 -18.00 18.58
N ASN A 179 20.20 -19.02 19.07
CA ASN A 179 19.68 -19.98 20.02
C ASN A 179 18.60 -20.92 19.45
N VAL A 180 18.59 -21.11 18.13
CA VAL A 180 17.71 -22.07 17.49
C VAL A 180 18.12 -23.51 17.87
N PRO A 181 17.18 -24.36 18.30
CA PRO A 181 17.47 -25.78 18.60
C PRO A 181 17.86 -26.52 17.32
N LEU A 182 19.10 -26.92 17.21
CA LEU A 182 19.67 -27.68 16.09
C LEU A 182 20.67 -28.68 16.61
N SER A 183 21.00 -29.75 15.85
CA SER A 183 22.01 -30.73 16.17
C SER A 183 23.20 -30.60 15.25
N THR A 184 24.38 -30.92 15.77
CA THR A 184 25.66 -30.90 15.05
C THR A 184 26.17 -32.31 14.78
N GLY A 185 27.28 -32.42 14.03
CA GLY A 185 27.93 -33.66 13.67
C GLY A 185 27.48 -34.22 12.33
N SER A 186 27.97 -35.41 12.01
CA SER A 186 27.72 -36.10 10.76
C SER A 186 26.56 -37.08 10.87
N ILE A 187 25.61 -36.95 9.97
CA ILE A 187 24.47 -37.86 9.81
C ILE A 187 24.21 -38.06 8.31
N GLY A 188 23.99 -39.29 7.89
CA GLY A 188 23.51 -39.60 6.56
C GLY A 188 22.03 -39.31 6.39
N ASN A 189 21.53 -39.43 5.18
CA ASN A 189 20.11 -39.29 4.87
C ASN A 189 19.54 -37.88 5.14
N GLY A 190 20.03 -36.89 4.40
CA GLY A 190 19.61 -35.49 4.46
C GLY A 190 20.39 -34.61 5.43
N GLY A 191 21.47 -35.12 6.07
CA GLY A 191 22.40 -34.34 6.91
C GLY A 191 21.78 -33.59 8.08
N ASN A 192 22.56 -32.79 8.77
CA ASN A 192 22.09 -31.78 9.71
C ASN A 192 21.99 -30.42 9.01
N HIS A 193 20.89 -29.75 9.17
CA HIS A 193 20.63 -28.43 8.62
C HIS A 193 19.78 -27.61 9.57
N GLY A 194 19.68 -26.31 9.32
CA GLY A 194 18.80 -25.43 10.07
C GLY A 194 19.14 -23.95 9.95
N GLY A 195 18.16 -23.13 10.24
CA GLY A 195 18.27 -21.66 10.18
C GLY A 195 16.98 -20.95 10.49
N TRP A 196 16.80 -19.80 9.90
CA TRP A 196 15.66 -18.94 10.15
C TRP A 196 15.32 -18.06 8.95
N SER A 197 14.07 -17.63 8.89
CA SER A 197 13.61 -16.62 7.95
C SER A 197 12.62 -15.68 8.61
N ILE A 198 12.56 -14.43 8.14
CA ILE A 198 11.54 -13.45 8.48
C ILE A 198 10.81 -13.08 7.20
N VAL A 199 9.49 -13.16 7.26
CA VAL A 199 8.58 -12.70 6.21
C VAL A 199 7.87 -11.45 6.70
N VAL A 200 7.96 -10.37 5.92
CA VAL A 200 7.38 -9.06 6.23
C VAL A 200 6.42 -8.67 5.12
N VAL A 201 5.21 -8.26 5.46
CA VAL A 201 4.32 -7.53 4.55
C VAL A 201 4.28 -6.08 4.98
N TYR A 202 4.43 -5.17 4.03
CA TYR A 202 4.53 -3.74 4.30
C TYR A 202 3.73 -2.91 3.30
N GLU A 203 3.24 -1.76 3.75
CA GLU A 203 2.70 -0.69 2.92
C GLU A 203 3.76 0.38 2.67
N ASN A 204 3.77 0.93 1.45
CA ASN A 204 4.55 2.09 1.04
C ASN A 204 3.75 2.85 -0.04
N SER A 205 3.39 4.09 0.23
CA SER A 205 2.52 4.88 -0.64
C SER A 205 3.11 5.19 -2.03
N SER A 206 4.43 5.05 -2.19
CA SER A 206 5.10 5.23 -3.49
C SER A 206 5.03 4.00 -4.39
N MET A 207 4.58 2.86 -3.86
CA MET A 207 4.45 1.62 -4.62
C MET A 207 3.08 1.49 -5.30
N PRO A 208 2.97 0.69 -6.37
CA PRO A 208 1.68 0.32 -6.93
C PRO A 208 0.87 -0.50 -5.93
N TYR A 209 -0.44 -0.59 -6.14
CA TYR A 209 -1.27 -1.56 -5.45
C TYR A 209 -0.85 -2.99 -5.84
N ASN A 210 -0.74 -3.85 -4.83
CA ASN A 210 -0.50 -5.28 -4.98
C ASN A 210 -1.54 -6.06 -4.17
N SER A 211 -2.07 -7.14 -4.75
CA SER A 211 -2.78 -8.16 -4.03
C SER A 211 -1.75 -9.05 -3.34
N VAL A 212 -1.63 -8.94 -2.02
CA VAL A 212 -0.60 -9.62 -1.24
C VAL A 212 -1.23 -10.76 -0.45
N ARG A 213 -0.63 -11.95 -0.54
CA ARG A 213 -1.02 -13.14 0.21
C ARG A 213 0.20 -13.71 0.92
N LEU A 214 0.01 -14.13 2.17
CA LEU A 214 0.98 -14.89 2.95
C LEU A 214 0.31 -16.19 3.39
N TYR A 215 0.91 -17.31 3.04
CA TYR A 215 0.49 -18.64 3.46
C TYR A 215 1.61 -19.28 4.27
N ASP A 216 1.25 -20.00 5.30
CA ASP A 216 2.18 -20.88 6.02
C ASP A 216 1.61 -22.28 6.23
N GLY A 217 2.52 -23.24 6.29
CA GLY A 217 2.27 -24.64 6.50
C GLY A 217 3.58 -25.34 6.86
N PHE A 218 3.55 -26.64 6.90
CA PHE A 218 4.71 -27.51 7.01
C PHE A 218 4.32 -28.90 6.52
N GLU A 219 4.53 -29.14 5.24
CA GLU A 219 4.18 -30.41 4.61
C GLU A 219 5.43 -31.15 4.19
N GLN A 220 5.45 -32.44 4.34
CA GLN A 220 6.52 -33.31 3.86
C GLN A 220 6.24 -33.69 2.40
N VAL A 221 7.14 -33.31 1.51
CA VAL A 221 7.17 -33.76 0.11
C VAL A 221 8.28 -34.81 0.00
N TYR A 222 7.92 -36.07 -0.29
CA TYR A 222 8.87 -37.18 -0.21
C TYR A 222 8.50 -38.32 -1.17
N ASN A 223 9.47 -38.77 -1.96
CA ASN A 223 9.33 -39.94 -2.84
C ASN A 223 9.57 -41.26 -2.11
N GLY A 224 8.67 -41.71 -1.37
CA GLY A 224 8.73 -42.92 -0.50
C GLY A 224 7.71 -42.81 0.61
N GLY A 225 7.07 -41.65 0.70
CA GLY A 225 6.01 -41.32 1.63
C GLY A 225 4.59 -41.39 1.02
N SER A 226 3.66 -40.79 1.72
CA SER A 226 2.25 -40.73 1.29
C SER A 226 1.98 -39.68 0.22
N SER A 227 2.89 -38.74 -0.03
CA SER A 227 2.71 -37.67 -1.01
C SER A 227 4.04 -37.26 -1.66
N THR A 228 4.12 -37.44 -2.97
CA THR A 228 5.21 -36.93 -3.82
C THR A 228 4.93 -35.52 -4.32
N ILE A 229 3.72 -35.01 -4.12
CA ILE A 229 3.27 -33.67 -4.56
C ILE A 229 2.35 -33.09 -3.50
N SER A 230 2.71 -31.91 -3.01
CA SER A 230 1.83 -31.02 -2.24
C SER A 230 1.25 -29.96 -3.17
N THR A 231 -0.08 -29.83 -3.18
CA THR A 231 -0.80 -28.86 -4.02
C THR A 231 -1.48 -27.81 -3.16
N VAL A 232 -1.21 -26.55 -3.43
CA VAL A 232 -1.85 -25.40 -2.78
C VAL A 232 -2.59 -24.58 -3.82
N ASN A 233 -3.90 -24.45 -3.65
CA ASN A 233 -4.72 -23.60 -4.51
C ASN A 233 -4.92 -22.25 -3.83
N LEU A 234 -4.25 -21.23 -4.34
CA LEU A 234 -4.45 -19.86 -3.96
C LEU A 234 -5.77 -19.38 -4.54
N THR A 235 -6.66 -18.89 -3.72
CA THR A 235 -8.00 -18.43 -4.14
C THR A 235 -8.24 -16.98 -3.72
N GLY A 236 -9.23 -16.34 -4.34
CA GLY A 236 -9.54 -14.93 -4.07
C GLY A 236 -8.45 -13.98 -4.54
N LEU A 237 -7.68 -14.39 -5.55
CA LEU A 237 -6.73 -13.53 -6.24
C LEU A 237 -7.48 -12.55 -7.13
N ASN A 238 -6.94 -11.35 -7.25
CA ASN A 238 -7.42 -10.33 -8.18
C ASN A 238 -6.35 -10.13 -9.25
N VAL A 239 -6.25 -11.08 -10.19
CA VAL A 239 -5.38 -10.90 -11.35
C VAL A 239 -6.02 -9.85 -12.25
N PRO A 240 -5.34 -8.72 -12.52
CA PRO A 240 -5.94 -7.63 -13.28
C PRO A 240 -6.23 -8.04 -14.72
N SER A 241 -7.14 -7.34 -15.38
CA SER A 241 -7.36 -7.42 -16.82
C SER A 241 -6.07 -7.07 -17.60
N GLY A 242 -5.91 -7.63 -18.77
CA GLY A 242 -4.71 -7.47 -19.61
C GLY A 242 -3.56 -8.42 -19.25
N THR A 243 -2.66 -8.60 -20.21
CA THR A 243 -1.58 -9.59 -20.16
C THR A 243 -0.63 -9.32 -19.00
N MET A 244 -0.30 -10.37 -18.24
CA MET A 244 0.73 -10.34 -17.21
C MET A 244 2.14 -10.26 -17.84
N ALA A 245 2.96 -9.40 -17.28
CA ALA A 245 4.35 -9.22 -17.70
C ALA A 245 5.32 -9.65 -16.58
N ALA A 246 6.60 -9.77 -16.92
CA ALA A 246 7.65 -9.96 -15.92
C ALA A 246 7.60 -8.84 -14.87
N GLY A 247 7.68 -9.21 -13.59
CA GLY A 247 7.55 -8.29 -12.45
C GLY A 247 6.12 -7.99 -11.99
N ASP A 248 5.09 -8.45 -12.71
CA ASP A 248 3.69 -8.23 -12.32
C ASP A 248 3.19 -9.24 -11.26
N ALA A 249 3.86 -10.39 -11.11
CA ALA A 249 3.63 -11.29 -9.99
C ALA A 249 4.95 -11.77 -9.39
N LYS A 250 5.02 -11.79 -8.07
CA LYS A 250 6.19 -12.25 -7.30
C LYS A 250 5.77 -13.25 -6.25
N MET A 251 6.64 -14.23 -6.02
CA MET A 251 6.48 -15.24 -5.00
C MET A 251 7.75 -15.33 -4.18
N SER A 252 7.66 -15.50 -2.87
CA SER A 252 8.79 -15.97 -2.06
C SER A 252 8.45 -17.31 -1.43
N VAL A 253 9.45 -18.16 -1.27
CA VAL A 253 9.30 -19.47 -0.64
C VAL A 253 10.42 -19.67 0.35
N VAL A 254 10.11 -20.28 1.49
CA VAL A 254 11.07 -20.85 2.43
C VAL A 254 10.87 -22.36 2.45
N ALA A 255 11.91 -23.13 2.16
CA ALA A 255 11.90 -24.56 2.22
C ALA A 255 13.07 -25.08 3.07
N TRP A 256 12.85 -26.23 3.71
CA TRP A 256 13.83 -26.89 4.57
C TRP A 256 14.24 -28.19 3.92
N GLU A 257 15.49 -28.56 4.07
CA GLU A 257 16.09 -29.79 3.56
C GLU A 257 16.27 -29.82 2.04
N GLY A 258 16.53 -28.66 1.41
CA GLY A 258 16.85 -28.62 -0.02
C GLY A 258 18.33 -28.90 -0.29
N ASP A 259 18.64 -29.82 -1.19
CA ASP A 259 19.98 -30.30 -1.46
C ASP A 259 20.54 -29.85 -2.81
N ALA A 260 21.75 -29.29 -2.80
CA ALA A 260 22.44 -28.89 -4.02
C ALA A 260 22.81 -30.06 -4.95
N ASN A 261 22.95 -31.26 -4.39
CA ASN A 261 23.45 -32.46 -5.09
C ASN A 261 22.38 -33.48 -5.45
N LEU A 262 21.11 -33.27 -5.03
CA LEU A 262 19.98 -34.10 -5.44
C LEU A 262 19.12 -33.37 -6.45
N THR A 263 18.65 -34.10 -7.45
CA THR A 263 17.72 -33.57 -8.47
C THR A 263 16.42 -34.36 -8.44
N GLY A 264 15.36 -33.79 -9.00
CA GLY A 264 14.05 -34.42 -9.06
C GLY A 264 12.96 -33.55 -8.42
N ASP A 265 13.36 -32.53 -7.68
CA ASP A 265 12.44 -31.56 -7.12
C ASP A 265 11.91 -30.59 -8.15
N PHE A 266 10.67 -30.17 -7.97
CA PHE A 266 10.07 -29.19 -8.86
C PHE A 266 9.04 -28.29 -8.15
N LEU A 267 8.93 -27.07 -8.66
CA LEU A 267 7.82 -26.17 -8.41
C LEU A 267 7.02 -26.00 -9.72
N LYS A 268 5.73 -26.25 -9.68
CA LYS A 268 4.84 -25.92 -10.81
C LYS A 268 3.80 -24.87 -10.41
N ILE A 269 3.57 -23.93 -11.32
CA ILE A 269 2.59 -22.86 -11.20
C ILE A 269 1.60 -23.04 -12.34
N ASN A 270 0.33 -23.30 -12.05
CA ASN A 270 -0.69 -23.66 -13.04
C ASN A 270 -0.22 -24.77 -13.99
N GLY A 271 0.52 -25.76 -13.47
CA GLY A 271 1.08 -26.87 -14.25
C GLY A 271 2.37 -26.57 -15.01
N ASN A 272 2.81 -25.31 -15.10
CA ASN A 272 4.07 -24.92 -15.75
C ASN A 272 5.23 -25.00 -14.74
N THR A 273 6.28 -25.74 -15.11
CA THR A 273 7.44 -25.92 -14.23
C THR A 273 8.24 -24.62 -14.13
N PHE A 274 8.52 -24.19 -12.89
CA PHE A 274 9.34 -23.02 -12.61
C PHE A 274 10.83 -23.32 -12.82
N SER A 275 11.58 -22.33 -13.31
CA SER A 275 13.04 -22.32 -13.29
C SER A 275 13.60 -20.91 -13.50
N ASN A 276 14.77 -20.65 -12.95
CA ASN A 276 15.54 -19.46 -13.21
C ASN A 276 17.06 -19.77 -13.24
N ALA A 277 17.91 -18.74 -13.26
CA ALA A 277 19.34 -18.91 -13.39
C ALA A 277 20.01 -19.70 -12.23
N THR A 278 19.48 -19.65 -11.03
CA THR A 278 20.06 -20.34 -9.85
C THR A 278 19.20 -21.52 -9.38
N ASN A 279 17.91 -21.50 -9.66
CA ASN A 279 16.96 -22.53 -9.26
C ASN A 279 16.50 -23.30 -10.51
N PRO A 280 17.18 -24.40 -10.90
CA PRO A 280 16.85 -25.16 -12.12
C PRO A 280 15.52 -25.92 -11.97
N ALA A 281 14.90 -26.25 -13.11
CA ALA A 281 13.59 -26.85 -13.17
C ALA A 281 13.46 -28.19 -12.41
N ASN A 282 14.56 -28.91 -12.24
CA ASN A 282 14.63 -30.23 -11.59
C ASN A 282 15.32 -30.19 -10.23
N ASN A 283 15.66 -29.01 -9.71
CA ASN A 283 16.20 -28.81 -8.37
C ASN A 283 16.02 -27.31 -7.95
N PRO A 284 14.81 -26.80 -7.80
CA PRO A 284 14.58 -25.43 -7.33
C PRO A 284 14.97 -25.24 -5.86
N TRP A 285 14.99 -26.30 -5.06
CA TRP A 285 15.33 -26.32 -3.63
C TRP A 285 16.74 -26.88 -3.46
N ASN A 286 17.72 -26.07 -3.77
CA ASN A 286 19.13 -26.48 -3.86
C ASN A 286 20.02 -25.86 -2.78
N GLY A 287 19.42 -25.52 -1.63
CA GLY A 287 20.11 -24.94 -0.50
C GLY A 287 20.63 -23.52 -0.77
N THR A 288 19.83 -22.66 -1.43
CA THR A 288 20.27 -21.30 -1.77
C THR A 288 19.34 -20.23 -1.22
N ILE A 289 19.86 -19.00 -1.09
CA ILE A 289 19.07 -17.81 -0.80
C ILE A 289 19.22 -16.86 -1.97
N THR A 290 18.13 -16.70 -2.75
CA THR A 290 18.17 -15.95 -4.01
C THR A 290 17.03 -14.94 -4.15
N ASP A 291 17.30 -13.86 -4.89
CA ASP A 291 16.30 -12.97 -5.44
C ASP A 291 16.38 -13.01 -6.97
N ASN A 292 15.34 -13.58 -7.57
CA ASN A 292 15.22 -13.71 -9.03
C ASN A 292 16.44 -14.40 -9.70
N GLY A 293 16.95 -15.45 -9.06
CA GLY A 293 18.12 -16.20 -9.51
C GLY A 293 19.47 -15.53 -9.27
N VAL A 294 19.50 -14.50 -8.40
CA VAL A 294 20.73 -13.84 -7.94
C VAL A 294 20.91 -14.12 -6.44
N HIS A 295 22.09 -14.59 -6.04
CA HIS A 295 22.39 -14.83 -4.63
C HIS A 295 22.28 -13.57 -3.79
N VAL A 296 21.55 -13.65 -2.67
CA VAL A 296 21.46 -12.58 -1.69
C VAL A 296 22.74 -12.53 -0.86
N THR A 297 23.41 -11.39 -0.86
CA THR A 297 24.71 -11.18 -0.19
C THR A 297 24.62 -10.37 1.11
N THR A 298 23.47 -9.81 1.42
CA THR A 298 23.22 -9.00 2.63
C THR A 298 22.90 -9.86 3.85
N LYS A 299 23.79 -10.83 4.11
CA LYS A 299 23.68 -11.78 5.23
C LYS A 299 25.07 -12.17 5.78
N ASN A 300 25.13 -12.59 7.01
CA ASN A 300 26.35 -13.05 7.65
C ASN A 300 26.08 -14.35 8.45
N PRO A 301 26.74 -15.47 8.10
CA PRO A 301 27.73 -15.61 7.04
C PRO A 301 27.09 -15.48 5.65
N ASN A 302 27.88 -14.98 4.69
CA ASN A 302 27.45 -14.82 3.32
C ASN A 302 27.90 -16.04 2.48
N TYR A 303 27.28 -17.18 2.74
CA TYR A 303 27.51 -18.40 1.94
C TYR A 303 26.59 -18.45 0.73
N THR A 304 27.04 -19.15 -0.31
CA THR A 304 26.24 -19.45 -1.49
C THR A 304 25.34 -20.67 -1.23
N ASN A 305 25.92 -21.74 -0.65
CA ASN A 305 25.19 -22.93 -0.23
C ASN A 305 24.80 -22.79 1.25
N GLN A 306 23.53 -22.90 1.54
CA GLN A 306 22.94 -22.75 2.89
C GLN A 306 22.72 -24.08 3.59
N MET A 307 23.14 -25.19 2.97
CA MET A 307 23.05 -26.52 3.54
C MET A 307 21.66 -26.88 4.04
N GLY A 308 20.72 -27.05 3.12
CA GLY A 308 19.36 -27.52 3.43
C GLY A 308 18.37 -26.40 3.79
N ILE A 309 18.65 -25.16 3.42
CA ILE A 309 17.68 -24.06 3.57
C ILE A 309 17.60 -23.29 2.27
N ASP A 310 16.39 -23.12 1.79
CA ASP A 310 16.06 -22.26 0.66
C ASP A 310 15.20 -21.09 1.11
N ILE A 311 15.60 -19.88 0.71
CA ILE A 311 14.82 -18.67 0.87
C ILE A 311 14.86 -17.92 -0.45
N ASP A 312 13.89 -18.19 -1.29
CA ASP A 312 13.93 -17.73 -2.67
C ASP A 312 12.78 -16.78 -2.99
N MET A 313 13.10 -15.75 -3.77
CA MET A 313 12.13 -14.83 -4.33
C MET A 313 12.12 -14.98 -5.84
N PHE A 314 10.92 -15.16 -6.41
CA PHE A 314 10.71 -15.49 -7.81
C PHE A 314 9.82 -14.49 -8.50
N ASP A 315 10.18 -14.08 -9.73
CA ASP A 315 9.26 -13.44 -10.66
C ASP A 315 8.46 -14.52 -11.39
N VAL A 316 7.16 -14.49 -11.19
CA VAL A 316 6.21 -15.44 -11.78
C VAL A 316 5.13 -14.74 -12.63
N GLY A 317 5.36 -13.49 -13.00
CA GLY A 317 4.41 -12.67 -13.75
C GLY A 317 4.20 -13.11 -15.20
N SER A 318 5.17 -13.82 -15.80
CA SER A 318 5.02 -14.29 -17.17
C SER A 318 5.47 -15.73 -17.34
N GLY A 319 4.85 -16.47 -18.28
CA GLY A 319 5.25 -17.83 -18.61
C GLY A 319 4.64 -18.93 -17.75
N TYR A 320 3.88 -18.61 -16.68
CA TYR A 320 3.38 -19.58 -15.72
C TYR A 320 1.84 -19.74 -15.73
N GLY A 321 1.19 -19.35 -16.84
CA GLY A 321 -0.24 -19.58 -17.02
C GLY A 321 -1.15 -18.80 -16.08
N ILE A 322 -0.66 -17.68 -15.54
CA ILE A 322 -1.49 -16.71 -14.81
C ILE A 322 -2.15 -15.82 -15.87
N SER A 323 -3.46 -15.93 -15.99
CA SER A 323 -4.24 -15.26 -17.03
C SER A 323 -5.02 -14.08 -16.48
N PRO A 324 -5.34 -13.07 -17.33
CA PRO A 324 -6.21 -11.97 -16.91
C PRO A 324 -7.51 -12.45 -16.28
N ASN A 325 -7.90 -11.80 -15.19
CA ASN A 325 -9.11 -12.10 -14.41
C ASN A 325 -9.11 -13.46 -13.68
N ASP A 326 -7.99 -14.18 -13.62
CA ASP A 326 -7.89 -15.35 -12.78
C ASP A 326 -8.14 -14.98 -11.31
N ASN A 327 -8.94 -15.78 -10.62
CA ASN A 327 -9.15 -15.65 -9.18
C ASN A 327 -8.42 -16.72 -8.37
N SER A 328 -7.69 -17.60 -9.05
CA SER A 328 -6.93 -18.69 -8.41
C SER A 328 -5.65 -19.00 -9.17
N VAL A 329 -4.64 -19.46 -8.43
CA VAL A 329 -3.39 -20.01 -8.96
C VAL A 329 -3.09 -21.30 -8.21
N SER A 330 -2.75 -22.36 -8.95
CA SER A 330 -2.34 -23.64 -8.37
C SER A 330 -0.83 -23.73 -8.27
N LEU A 331 -0.32 -23.98 -7.06
CA LEU A 331 1.08 -24.26 -6.80
C LEU A 331 1.25 -25.73 -6.48
N GLN A 332 2.26 -26.37 -7.08
CA GLN A 332 2.61 -27.77 -6.80
C GLN A 332 4.09 -27.84 -6.43
N PHE A 333 4.34 -28.25 -5.20
CA PHE A 333 5.64 -28.62 -4.68
C PHE A 333 5.77 -30.14 -4.83
N GLY A 334 6.76 -30.62 -5.57
CA GLY A 334 6.88 -32.06 -5.82
C GLY A 334 8.32 -32.55 -5.93
N THR A 335 8.47 -33.87 -5.80
CA THR A 335 9.78 -34.54 -5.93
C THR A 335 9.66 -35.87 -6.65
N GLU A 336 10.70 -36.27 -7.36
CA GLU A 336 10.89 -37.59 -7.97
C GLU A 336 11.85 -38.48 -7.19
N GLN A 337 12.71 -37.90 -6.32
CA GLN A 337 13.77 -38.62 -5.63
C GLN A 337 13.98 -38.19 -4.16
N ASP A 338 13.81 -36.93 -3.86
CA ASP A 338 14.23 -36.32 -2.63
C ASP A 338 13.14 -36.22 -1.56
N GLN A 339 13.48 -35.60 -0.43
CA GLN A 339 12.60 -35.18 0.64
C GLN A 339 12.89 -33.75 1.00
N TYR A 340 11.87 -32.92 1.06
CA TYR A 340 11.98 -31.55 1.56
C TYR A 340 10.67 -31.07 2.20
N TYR A 341 10.73 -29.92 2.89
CA TYR A 341 9.59 -29.38 3.63
C TYR A 341 9.37 -27.90 3.26
N PRO A 342 8.50 -27.62 2.29
CA PRO A 342 8.11 -26.25 2.03
C PRO A 342 7.29 -25.71 3.22
N GLY A 343 7.71 -24.58 3.76
CA GLY A 343 7.19 -24.02 5.01
C GLY A 343 6.27 -22.83 4.81
N VAL A 344 6.80 -21.72 4.37
CA VAL A 344 6.06 -20.46 4.19
C VAL A 344 6.29 -19.90 2.79
N PHE A 345 5.27 -19.26 2.24
CA PHE A 345 5.43 -18.51 0.98
C PHE A 345 4.53 -17.27 0.95
N THR A 346 4.98 -16.27 0.18
CA THR A 346 4.18 -15.11 -0.18
C THR A 346 3.84 -15.15 -1.67
N PHE A 347 2.71 -14.55 -2.02
CA PHE A 347 2.31 -14.34 -3.40
C PHE A 347 1.78 -12.93 -3.57
N CYS A 348 2.43 -12.14 -4.42
CA CYS A 348 2.10 -10.74 -4.66
C CYS A 348 1.77 -10.55 -6.14
N ILE A 349 0.60 -10.02 -6.45
CA ILE A 349 0.19 -9.66 -7.81
C ILE A 349 0.03 -8.16 -7.88
N LYS A 350 0.75 -7.52 -8.79
CA LYS A 350 0.63 -6.10 -9.07
C LYS A 350 -0.73 -5.81 -9.69
N MET A 351 -1.48 -4.95 -9.03
CA MET A 351 -2.75 -4.46 -9.53
C MET A 351 -2.51 -3.42 -10.61
N LYS A 352 -3.29 -3.47 -11.66
CA LYS A 352 -3.27 -2.47 -12.72
C LYS A 352 -4.30 -1.40 -12.36
N ASP A 353 -3.83 -0.24 -11.97
CA ASP A 353 -4.71 0.86 -11.59
C ASP A 353 -5.18 1.64 -12.80
N PRO A 354 -6.46 2.03 -12.87
CA PRO A 354 -6.93 3.03 -13.80
C PRO A 354 -6.41 4.42 -13.40
N THR A 355 -6.30 5.29 -14.39
CA THR A 355 -6.08 6.72 -14.19
C THR A 355 -7.19 7.45 -14.92
N ILE A 356 -8.30 7.69 -14.22
CA ILE A 356 -9.45 8.37 -14.80
C ILE A 356 -9.21 9.88 -14.84
N THR A 357 -9.70 10.52 -15.91
CA THR A 357 -9.60 11.96 -16.11
C THR A 357 -10.95 12.56 -16.49
N LEU A 358 -11.18 13.80 -16.04
CA LEU A 358 -12.35 14.59 -16.38
C LEU A 358 -11.93 16.02 -16.70
N ASP A 359 -12.11 16.39 -17.96
CA ASP A 359 -12.04 17.78 -18.43
C ASP A 359 -13.46 18.29 -18.69
N LYS A 360 -13.75 19.49 -18.19
CA LYS A 360 -15.05 20.11 -18.32
C LYS A 360 -14.94 21.47 -18.98
N THR A 361 -15.74 21.69 -20.01
CA THR A 361 -15.82 22.97 -20.71
C THR A 361 -17.24 23.49 -20.75
N VAL A 362 -17.40 24.78 -20.95
CA VAL A 362 -18.68 25.46 -21.14
C VAL A 362 -18.63 26.30 -22.41
N ALA A 363 -19.70 26.23 -23.19
CA ALA A 363 -19.93 27.08 -24.34
C ALA A 363 -21.30 27.80 -24.16
N ASP A 364 -21.33 29.08 -24.46
CA ASP A 364 -22.49 29.92 -24.52
C ASP A 364 -23.12 29.91 -25.92
N ALA A 365 -24.41 30.22 -26.03
CA ALA A 365 -25.15 30.09 -27.27
C ALA A 365 -24.72 31.11 -28.35
N ASN A 366 -24.25 32.28 -27.95
CA ASN A 366 -23.85 33.36 -28.86
C ASN A 366 -22.33 33.46 -29.09
N ASN A 367 -21.52 32.61 -28.45
CA ASN A 367 -20.05 32.52 -28.52
C ASN A 367 -19.32 33.83 -28.12
N ASN A 368 -19.89 34.61 -27.23
CA ASN A 368 -19.23 35.80 -26.70
C ASN A 368 -18.39 35.52 -25.45
N HIS A 369 -18.44 34.27 -24.93
CA HIS A 369 -17.77 33.79 -23.74
C HIS A 369 -18.21 34.46 -22.43
N LEU A 370 -19.45 34.96 -22.40
CA LEU A 370 -20.03 35.62 -21.24
C LEU A 370 -21.33 34.92 -20.83
N ALA A 371 -21.65 34.96 -19.54
CA ALA A 371 -22.91 34.44 -19.02
C ALA A 371 -23.96 35.54 -18.98
N GLU A 372 -25.04 35.38 -19.73
CA GLU A 372 -26.16 36.33 -19.81
C GLU A 372 -27.44 35.72 -19.22
N SER A 373 -28.28 36.54 -18.61
CA SER A 373 -29.55 36.07 -18.02
C SER A 373 -30.46 35.46 -19.08
N GLY A 374 -30.93 34.24 -18.86
CA GLY A 374 -31.79 33.50 -19.77
C GLY A 374 -31.05 32.77 -20.90
N GLU A 375 -29.74 32.91 -20.97
CA GLU A 375 -28.93 32.27 -21.98
C GLU A 375 -28.80 30.76 -21.72
N VAL A 376 -28.66 29.98 -22.80
CA VAL A 376 -28.40 28.55 -22.75
C VAL A 376 -26.89 28.29 -22.80
N LEU A 377 -26.39 27.63 -21.78
CA LEU A 377 -25.01 27.16 -21.70
C LEU A 377 -24.97 25.67 -22.00
N THR A 378 -23.99 25.26 -22.81
CA THR A 378 -23.70 23.83 -23.09
C THR A 378 -22.44 23.40 -22.32
N TYR A 379 -22.60 22.47 -21.41
CA TYR A 379 -21.47 21.83 -20.73
C TYR A 379 -21.05 20.57 -21.48
N THR A 380 -19.75 20.45 -21.74
CA THR A 380 -19.13 19.23 -22.28
C THR A 380 -18.22 18.65 -21.24
N LEU A 381 -18.41 17.35 -20.93
CA LEU A 381 -17.63 16.57 -20.00
C LEU A 381 -16.92 15.48 -20.79
N LYS A 382 -15.60 15.51 -20.85
CA LYS A 382 -14.79 14.54 -21.60
C LYS A 382 -13.58 14.09 -20.78
N GLY A 383 -13.10 12.93 -21.09
CA GLY A 383 -11.93 12.35 -20.44
C GLY A 383 -11.73 10.92 -20.84
N GLY A 384 -11.07 10.15 -19.99
CA GLY A 384 -10.81 8.74 -20.27
C GLY A 384 -10.09 8.05 -19.15
N ASN A 385 -9.67 6.85 -19.45
CA ASN A 385 -8.81 6.06 -18.59
C ASN A 385 -7.39 6.03 -19.19
N ASN A 386 -6.49 6.85 -18.67
CA ASN A 386 -5.09 6.94 -19.09
C ASN A 386 -4.19 5.95 -18.32
N GLY A 387 -4.78 5.11 -17.46
CA GLY A 387 -4.07 4.08 -16.70
C GLY A 387 -3.86 2.81 -17.49
N VAL A 388 -3.29 1.81 -16.82
CA VAL A 388 -2.99 0.49 -17.41
C VAL A 388 -4.01 -0.58 -17.00
N GLY A 389 -4.86 -0.31 -16.01
CA GLY A 389 -5.96 -1.18 -15.56
C GLY A 389 -7.30 -0.64 -15.99
N ASP A 390 -8.33 -1.47 -15.94
CA ASP A 390 -9.69 -1.10 -16.28
C ASP A 390 -10.31 -0.23 -15.17
N ALA A 391 -11.05 0.78 -15.60
CA ALA A 391 -11.88 1.59 -14.72
C ALA A 391 -13.32 1.05 -14.76
N ASN A 392 -13.76 0.42 -13.68
CA ASN A 392 -15.07 -0.20 -13.57
C ASN A 392 -16.08 0.71 -12.88
N ASN A 393 -17.37 0.49 -13.16
CA ASN A 393 -18.48 1.27 -12.61
C ASN A 393 -18.28 2.79 -12.76
N VAL A 394 -17.97 3.22 -13.98
CA VAL A 394 -17.62 4.62 -14.27
C VAL A 394 -18.88 5.48 -14.30
N ILE A 395 -18.91 6.47 -13.41
CA ILE A 395 -20.02 7.42 -13.27
C ILE A 395 -19.48 8.85 -13.31
N VAL A 396 -20.06 9.68 -14.16
CA VAL A 396 -19.83 11.13 -14.22
C VAL A 396 -21.05 11.84 -13.66
N ALA A 397 -20.88 12.59 -12.59
CA ALA A 397 -21.94 13.34 -11.93
C ALA A 397 -21.59 14.82 -11.88
N ASP A 398 -22.53 15.66 -12.23
CA ASP A 398 -22.41 17.12 -12.26
C ASP A 398 -23.46 17.73 -11.34
N THR A 399 -23.03 18.38 -10.26
CA THR A 399 -23.93 19.07 -9.34
C THR A 399 -24.09 20.52 -9.77
N LEU A 400 -25.27 20.84 -10.22
CA LEU A 400 -25.57 22.17 -10.79
C LEU A 400 -25.57 23.26 -9.72
N PRO A 401 -24.89 24.39 -9.94
CA PRO A 401 -24.96 25.54 -9.06
C PRO A 401 -26.35 26.21 -9.12
N SER A 402 -26.73 26.91 -8.07
CA SER A 402 -28.02 27.60 -7.96
C SER A 402 -28.24 28.73 -9.00
N THR A 403 -27.16 29.12 -9.65
CA THR A 403 -27.16 30.18 -10.69
C THR A 403 -27.71 29.72 -12.04
N VAL A 404 -27.90 28.40 -12.20
CA VAL A 404 -28.43 27.84 -13.45
C VAL A 404 -29.61 26.90 -13.18
N THR A 405 -30.39 26.66 -14.22
CA THR A 405 -31.47 25.68 -14.22
C THR A 405 -31.24 24.70 -15.36
N TYR A 406 -31.37 23.40 -15.08
CA TYR A 406 -31.24 22.34 -16.07
C TYR A 406 -32.24 22.54 -17.22
N LEU A 407 -31.80 22.39 -18.47
CA LEU A 407 -32.65 22.42 -19.67
C LEU A 407 -33.12 20.98 -19.97
N PRO A 408 -34.44 20.67 -19.78
CA PRO A 408 -34.96 19.33 -20.00
C PRO A 408 -34.71 18.80 -21.41
N GLY A 409 -34.39 17.49 -21.54
CA GLY A 409 -34.15 16.81 -22.82
C GLY A 409 -32.78 17.09 -23.43
N SER A 410 -31.87 17.70 -22.69
CA SER A 410 -30.55 18.09 -23.20
C SER A 410 -29.43 17.06 -22.94
N LEU A 411 -29.71 15.95 -22.24
CA LEU A 411 -28.71 14.91 -21.98
C LEU A 411 -28.29 14.23 -23.30
N LYS A 412 -26.98 14.16 -23.54
CA LYS A 412 -26.46 13.62 -24.79
C LYS A 412 -25.13 12.90 -24.57
N VAL A 413 -24.99 11.71 -25.14
CA VAL A 413 -23.70 11.02 -25.30
C VAL A 413 -23.16 11.40 -26.67
N ILE A 414 -21.95 11.96 -26.71
CA ILE A 414 -21.21 12.22 -27.95
C ILE A 414 -20.39 10.97 -28.31
N SER A 415 -19.68 10.43 -27.34
CA SER A 415 -18.93 9.19 -27.49
C SER A 415 -18.77 8.49 -26.13
N SER A 416 -18.87 7.17 -26.10
CA SER A 416 -18.48 6.32 -24.97
C SER A 416 -18.38 4.89 -25.47
N PRO A 417 -17.41 4.08 -25.01
CA PRO A 417 -17.33 2.66 -25.34
C PRO A 417 -18.61 1.92 -24.97
N GLY A 418 -19.08 1.06 -25.86
CA GLY A 418 -20.25 0.22 -25.65
C GLY A 418 -21.60 0.96 -25.57
N ILE A 419 -21.65 2.29 -25.78
CA ILE A 419 -22.86 3.10 -25.69
C ILE A 419 -23.13 3.80 -27.03
N THR A 420 -24.37 3.67 -27.53
CA THR A 420 -24.78 4.39 -28.73
C THR A 420 -24.85 5.89 -28.48
N ALA A 421 -24.14 6.67 -29.30
CA ALA A 421 -24.18 8.12 -29.26
C ALA A 421 -25.61 8.64 -29.57
N GLY A 422 -25.94 9.81 -29.00
CA GLY A 422 -27.24 10.44 -29.18
C GLY A 422 -27.86 10.96 -27.89
N SER A 423 -29.06 11.54 -28.00
CA SER A 423 -29.82 12.04 -26.86
C SER A 423 -30.22 10.91 -25.90
N LYS A 424 -30.28 11.25 -24.61
CA LYS A 424 -30.72 10.39 -23.53
C LYS A 424 -31.93 11.04 -22.84
N THR A 425 -32.66 10.23 -22.07
CA THR A 425 -33.79 10.73 -21.31
C THR A 425 -33.37 11.35 -20.00
N ASP A 426 -34.18 12.22 -19.43
CA ASP A 426 -33.94 12.81 -18.11
C ASP A 426 -34.40 11.92 -16.96
N LYS A 427 -35.13 10.85 -17.30
CA LYS A 427 -35.83 10.02 -16.32
C LYS A 427 -34.86 9.01 -15.68
N SER A 428 -34.93 8.90 -14.36
CA SER A 428 -34.15 7.91 -13.64
C SER A 428 -34.57 6.48 -13.95
N GLY A 429 -33.61 5.60 -14.20
CA GLY A 429 -33.76 4.16 -14.28
C GLY A 429 -34.20 3.60 -15.65
N ASP A 430 -34.28 4.37 -16.71
CA ASP A 430 -34.68 3.91 -18.06
C ASP A 430 -33.50 3.84 -19.06
N ASP A 431 -32.50 4.71 -18.96
CA ASP A 431 -31.26 4.61 -19.74
C ASP A 431 -30.02 4.97 -18.87
N ILE A 432 -28.88 5.22 -19.49
CA ILE A 432 -27.60 5.44 -18.81
C ILE A 432 -27.44 6.84 -18.22
N ALA A 433 -28.34 7.76 -18.49
CA ALA A 433 -28.28 9.14 -18.02
C ALA A 433 -29.54 9.52 -17.23
N GLU A 434 -29.45 10.51 -16.38
CA GLU A 434 -30.58 11.01 -15.62
C GLU A 434 -30.33 12.44 -15.12
N TYR A 435 -31.42 13.18 -14.92
CA TYR A 435 -31.43 14.40 -14.14
C TYR A 435 -32.10 14.13 -12.79
N VAL A 436 -31.36 14.34 -11.71
CA VAL A 436 -31.83 14.09 -10.33
C VAL A 436 -32.09 15.43 -9.66
N SER A 437 -33.27 15.60 -9.07
CA SER A 437 -33.61 16.75 -8.24
C SER A 437 -34.12 16.28 -6.90
N ASN A 438 -33.31 16.49 -5.87
CA ASN A 438 -33.63 16.09 -4.48
C ASN A 438 -33.40 17.29 -3.56
N GLY A 439 -34.50 17.98 -3.21
CA GLY A 439 -34.45 19.22 -2.44
C GLY A 439 -33.64 20.32 -3.16
N ASN A 440 -32.57 20.79 -2.50
CA ASN A 440 -31.67 21.81 -3.05
C ASN A 440 -30.56 21.23 -3.95
N ILE A 441 -30.41 19.90 -4.01
CA ILE A 441 -29.38 19.25 -4.83
C ILE A 441 -29.98 18.89 -6.17
N LYS A 442 -29.40 19.43 -7.23
CA LYS A 442 -29.75 19.15 -8.62
C LYS A 442 -28.52 18.63 -9.32
N SER A 443 -28.60 17.45 -9.93
CA SER A 443 -27.46 16.79 -10.54
C SER A 443 -27.82 16.15 -11.86
N VAL A 444 -26.87 16.19 -12.80
CA VAL A 444 -26.88 15.41 -14.02
C VAL A 444 -25.93 14.23 -13.80
N VAL A 445 -26.36 13.04 -14.15
CA VAL A 445 -25.57 11.80 -13.97
C VAL A 445 -25.48 11.06 -15.30
N PHE A 446 -24.29 10.64 -15.68
CA PHE A 446 -24.04 9.76 -16.80
C PHE A 446 -23.30 8.50 -16.31
N ARG A 447 -23.79 7.33 -16.68
CA ARG A 447 -23.14 6.04 -16.48
C ARG A 447 -22.50 5.65 -17.81
N ILE A 448 -21.18 5.61 -17.87
CA ILE A 448 -20.42 5.49 -19.11
C ILE A 448 -19.57 4.23 -19.13
N GLY A 449 -19.10 3.86 -20.32
CA GLY A 449 -18.26 2.68 -20.55
C GLY A 449 -19.05 1.43 -20.98
N THR A 450 -18.34 0.43 -21.43
CA THR A 450 -18.89 -0.84 -21.91
C THR A 450 -19.68 -1.54 -20.80
N GLY A 451 -20.93 -1.93 -21.10
CA GLY A 451 -21.78 -2.61 -20.14
C GLY A 451 -22.51 -1.70 -19.15
N ALA A 452 -22.47 -0.38 -19.32
CA ALA A 452 -23.25 0.55 -18.51
C ALA A 452 -24.75 0.29 -18.61
N THR A 453 -25.43 0.44 -17.47
CA THR A 453 -26.88 0.25 -17.36
C THR A 453 -27.56 1.48 -16.78
N SER A 454 -28.86 1.46 -16.61
CA SER A 454 -29.59 2.54 -15.96
C SER A 454 -29.28 2.72 -14.46
N THR A 455 -28.57 1.79 -13.83
CA THR A 455 -28.27 1.80 -12.39
C THR A 455 -26.78 1.68 -12.04
N SER A 456 -25.95 1.25 -12.99
CA SER A 456 -24.51 1.04 -12.78
C SER A 456 -23.69 1.61 -13.92
N GLY A 457 -22.52 2.15 -13.62
CA GLY A 457 -21.53 2.52 -14.62
C GLY A 457 -20.98 1.27 -15.34
N GLY A 458 -20.43 1.47 -16.52
CA GLY A 458 -19.72 0.46 -17.30
C GLY A 458 -18.22 0.47 -17.04
N THR A 459 -17.48 -0.18 -17.93
CA THR A 459 -16.01 -0.27 -17.90
C THR A 459 -15.41 0.62 -18.99
N LEU A 460 -14.42 1.45 -18.61
CA LEU A 460 -13.48 2.07 -19.53
C LEU A 460 -12.16 1.31 -19.44
N ALA A 461 -11.84 0.55 -20.48
CA ALA A 461 -10.55 -0.11 -20.59
C ALA A 461 -9.41 0.93 -20.70
N ALA A 462 -8.17 0.45 -20.54
CA ALA A 462 -6.99 1.31 -20.71
C ALA A 462 -7.00 2.06 -22.05
N ASN A 463 -6.77 3.38 -22.02
CA ASN A 463 -6.78 4.30 -23.16
C ASN A 463 -8.16 4.54 -23.82
N GLU A 464 -9.25 4.06 -23.26
CA GLU A 464 -10.58 4.41 -23.71
C GLU A 464 -11.01 5.79 -23.21
N THR A 465 -11.80 6.50 -24.05
CA THR A 465 -12.25 7.87 -23.78
C THR A 465 -13.76 7.99 -23.86
N TYR A 466 -14.28 9.05 -23.27
CA TYR A 466 -15.71 9.40 -23.32
C TYR A 466 -15.91 10.89 -23.53
N GLU A 467 -17.09 11.26 -24.06
CA GLU A 467 -17.58 12.64 -24.14
C GLU A 467 -19.10 12.64 -24.00
N VAL A 468 -19.60 13.45 -23.06
CA VAL A 468 -21.02 13.66 -22.81
C VAL A 468 -21.35 15.15 -22.69
N GLN A 469 -22.59 15.53 -22.97
CA GLN A 469 -23.05 16.92 -22.95
C GLN A 469 -24.40 17.03 -22.28
N PHE A 470 -24.64 18.20 -21.70
CA PHE A 470 -25.96 18.65 -21.26
C PHE A 470 -26.06 20.18 -21.32
N GLN A 471 -27.27 20.71 -21.21
CA GLN A 471 -27.51 22.16 -21.27
C GLN A 471 -28.23 22.66 -20.02
N VAL A 472 -27.96 23.91 -19.71
CA VAL A 472 -28.62 24.66 -18.63
C VAL A 472 -29.00 26.06 -19.12
N THR A 473 -29.95 26.68 -18.43
CA THR A 473 -30.29 28.08 -18.63
C THR A 473 -29.77 28.91 -17.47
N VAL A 474 -29.13 30.03 -17.74
CA VAL A 474 -28.65 30.99 -16.75
C VAL A 474 -29.83 31.65 -16.05
N ASN A 475 -29.88 31.55 -14.72
CA ASN A 475 -30.96 32.14 -13.92
C ASN A 475 -30.90 33.68 -13.90
N ASN A 476 -32.06 34.33 -13.95
CA ASN A 476 -32.13 35.77 -13.75
C ASN A 476 -31.92 36.07 -12.25
N PRO A 477 -30.86 36.83 -11.86
CA PRO A 477 -30.64 37.20 -10.48
C PRO A 477 -31.64 38.20 -9.89
N GLY A 478 -32.53 38.75 -10.74
CA GLY A 478 -33.59 39.69 -10.35
C GLY A 478 -33.08 41.09 -10.01
N ASN A 479 -34.00 42.05 -9.95
CA ASN A 479 -33.78 43.42 -9.46
C ASN A 479 -32.60 44.18 -10.14
N GLY A 480 -32.32 43.91 -11.42
CA GLY A 480 -31.22 44.56 -12.15
C GLY A 480 -29.82 44.19 -11.65
N LYS A 481 -29.71 43.10 -10.88
CA LYS A 481 -28.40 42.56 -10.45
C LYS A 481 -27.69 41.90 -11.62
N PRO A 482 -26.37 42.07 -11.76
CA PRO A 482 -25.59 41.36 -12.76
C PRO A 482 -25.62 39.84 -12.50
N VAL A 483 -25.55 39.06 -13.57
CA VAL A 483 -25.32 37.62 -13.48
C VAL A 483 -23.98 37.39 -12.76
N PRO A 484 -23.91 36.54 -11.73
CA PRO A 484 -22.62 36.26 -11.09
C PRO A 484 -21.77 35.35 -11.98
N SER A 485 -20.46 35.29 -11.73
CA SER A 485 -19.60 34.27 -12.32
C SER A 485 -20.16 32.89 -12.00
N ILE A 486 -20.29 32.02 -12.99
CA ILE A 486 -20.86 30.69 -12.85
C ILE A 486 -19.73 29.67 -12.89
N MET A 487 -19.46 29.07 -11.76
CA MET A 487 -18.57 27.92 -11.65
C MET A 487 -19.40 26.64 -11.50
N ASN A 488 -19.13 25.67 -12.34
CA ASN A 488 -19.80 24.38 -12.30
C ASN A 488 -18.75 23.24 -12.26
N ILE A 489 -18.91 22.33 -11.30
CA ILE A 489 -17.95 21.24 -11.01
C ILE A 489 -18.63 19.90 -11.28
N ALA A 490 -17.98 19.05 -12.06
CA ALA A 490 -18.37 17.67 -12.26
C ALA A 490 -17.33 16.74 -11.65
N ARG A 491 -17.75 15.56 -11.24
CA ARG A 491 -16.91 14.51 -10.69
C ARG A 491 -17.08 13.21 -11.46
N ILE A 492 -15.97 12.60 -11.85
CA ILE A 492 -15.95 11.21 -12.30
C ILE A 492 -15.54 10.30 -11.15
N THR A 493 -16.18 9.14 -11.05
CA THR A 493 -15.83 8.09 -10.11
C THR A 493 -15.72 6.77 -10.84
N ALA A 494 -14.78 5.92 -10.41
CA ALA A 494 -14.62 4.56 -10.89
C ALA A 494 -14.03 3.68 -9.78
N THR A 495 -14.01 2.38 -10.00
CA THR A 495 -13.27 1.42 -9.19
C THR A 495 -12.30 0.64 -10.05
N SER A 496 -11.15 0.24 -9.50
CA SER A 496 -10.28 -0.75 -10.14
C SER A 496 -10.87 -2.16 -9.98
N ASP A 497 -10.24 -3.15 -10.61
CA ASP A 497 -10.55 -4.57 -10.41
C ASP A 497 -10.42 -5.00 -8.94
N ALA A 498 -9.60 -4.30 -8.17
CA ALA A 498 -9.46 -4.49 -6.71
C ALA A 498 -10.52 -3.78 -5.86
N ASN A 499 -11.56 -3.18 -6.48
CA ASN A 499 -12.55 -2.33 -5.82
C ASN A 499 -11.97 -1.09 -5.12
N VAL A 500 -10.76 -0.66 -5.50
CA VAL A 500 -10.19 0.61 -5.03
C VAL A 500 -10.88 1.75 -5.79
N LYS A 501 -11.36 2.76 -5.06
CA LYS A 501 -12.08 3.90 -5.63
C LYS A 501 -11.11 4.93 -6.19
N PHE A 502 -11.38 5.39 -7.42
CA PHE A 502 -10.69 6.49 -8.10
C PHE A 502 -11.67 7.62 -8.35
N VAL A 503 -11.17 8.84 -8.32
CA VAL A 503 -11.96 10.05 -8.57
C VAL A 503 -11.13 11.09 -9.31
N ASP A 504 -11.78 11.90 -10.15
CA ASP A 504 -11.23 13.14 -10.69
C ASP A 504 -12.35 14.18 -10.82
N ASP A 505 -11.98 15.46 -10.78
CA ASP A 505 -12.92 16.59 -10.82
C ASP A 505 -12.60 17.50 -12.01
N GLY A 506 -13.62 17.84 -12.79
CA GLY A 506 -13.55 18.83 -13.86
C GLY A 506 -14.32 20.10 -13.51
N THR A 507 -13.75 21.26 -13.77
CA THR A 507 -14.36 22.56 -13.46
C THR A 507 -14.47 23.41 -14.73
N ALA A 508 -15.63 23.96 -14.98
CA ALA A 508 -15.84 25.00 -15.99
C ALA A 508 -16.34 26.28 -15.36
N ILE A 509 -15.82 27.40 -15.81
CA ILE A 509 -16.16 28.73 -15.32
C ILE A 509 -16.55 29.60 -16.52
N ILE A 510 -17.71 30.26 -16.43
CA ILE A 510 -18.11 31.31 -17.35
C ILE A 510 -18.40 32.57 -16.55
N ASN A 511 -17.85 33.69 -17.02
CA ASN A 511 -17.96 34.96 -16.33
C ASN A 511 -19.12 35.79 -16.90
N PRO A 512 -19.73 36.69 -16.13
CA PRO A 512 -20.72 37.62 -16.63
C PRO A 512 -20.10 38.62 -17.61
N GLU A 513 -20.95 39.31 -18.37
CA GLU A 513 -20.51 40.45 -19.16
C GLU A 513 -19.70 41.43 -18.29
N ALA A 514 -18.46 41.66 -18.67
CA ALA A 514 -17.65 42.63 -17.98
C ALA A 514 -18.19 44.04 -18.24
N GLY A 515 -18.78 44.64 -17.23
CA GLY A 515 -18.84 46.11 -17.22
C GLY A 515 -17.42 46.65 -17.48
N PRO A 516 -17.24 47.90 -17.98
CA PRO A 516 -15.93 48.39 -18.40
C PRO A 516 -14.90 48.14 -17.30
N LEU A 517 -13.97 47.25 -17.56
CA LEU A 517 -12.95 46.78 -16.60
C LEU A 517 -11.97 47.92 -16.33
N PRO A 518 -11.82 48.36 -15.09
CA PRO A 518 -10.82 49.38 -14.72
C PRO A 518 -9.38 48.88 -14.81
N VAL A 519 -9.16 47.54 -14.80
CA VAL A 519 -7.83 46.90 -14.87
C VAL A 519 -7.85 45.72 -15.84
N THR A 520 -6.91 45.71 -16.77
CA THR A 520 -6.73 44.59 -17.69
C THR A 520 -5.73 43.59 -17.10
N LEU A 521 -6.25 42.49 -16.50
CA LEU A 521 -5.44 41.38 -16.07
C LEU A 521 -4.85 40.60 -17.27
N THR A 522 -3.54 40.44 -17.31
CA THR A 522 -2.85 39.67 -18.35
C THR A 522 -2.67 38.20 -17.96
N ARG A 523 -2.59 37.92 -16.67
CA ARG A 523 -2.50 36.57 -16.13
C ARG A 523 -3.05 36.56 -14.70
N PHE A 524 -3.54 35.41 -14.25
CA PHE A 524 -3.79 35.09 -12.86
C PHE A 524 -3.67 33.59 -12.71
N THR A 525 -2.69 33.14 -11.89
CA THR A 525 -2.35 31.71 -11.69
C THR A 525 -2.13 31.43 -10.21
N ALA A 526 -2.42 30.20 -9.80
CA ALA A 526 -2.15 29.67 -8.47
C ALA A 526 -1.39 28.35 -8.61
N ASN A 527 -0.29 28.19 -7.90
CA ASN A 527 0.53 27.01 -7.92
C ASN A 527 0.87 26.57 -6.49
N LEU A 528 0.71 25.28 -6.20
CA LEU A 528 1.20 24.70 -4.95
C LEU A 528 2.74 24.63 -5.03
N ILE A 529 3.44 25.29 -4.12
CA ILE A 529 4.90 25.35 -4.09
C ILE A 529 5.52 24.51 -2.96
N GLU A 530 4.76 24.26 -1.88
CA GLU A 530 5.07 23.39 -0.76
C GLU A 530 3.77 22.71 -0.35
N ASP A 531 3.82 21.64 0.43
CA ASP A 531 2.65 20.82 0.78
C ASP A 531 1.44 21.63 1.31
N ASN A 532 1.67 22.83 1.86
CA ASN A 532 0.64 23.68 2.44
C ASN A 532 0.74 25.16 2.03
N LYS A 533 1.46 25.48 0.95
CA LYS A 533 1.60 26.86 0.47
C LYS A 533 1.22 27.00 -0.99
N VAL A 534 0.33 27.92 -1.27
CA VAL A 534 -0.06 28.30 -2.62
C VAL A 534 0.55 29.63 -2.96
N LYS A 535 1.31 29.67 -4.05
CA LYS A 535 1.80 30.91 -4.65
C LYS A 535 0.82 31.39 -5.71
N LEU A 536 0.34 32.62 -5.55
CA LEU A 536 -0.51 33.30 -6.52
C LEU A 536 0.31 34.35 -7.25
N ASP A 537 0.24 34.34 -8.58
CA ASP A 537 0.92 35.30 -9.45
C ASP A 537 -0.10 35.93 -10.39
N TRP A 538 -0.17 37.25 -10.47
CA TRP A 538 -0.98 37.95 -11.46
C TRP A 538 -0.25 39.12 -12.08
N GLY A 539 -0.74 39.56 -13.23
CA GLY A 539 -0.20 40.70 -13.95
C GLY A 539 -1.29 41.56 -14.50
N THR A 540 -1.04 42.87 -14.56
CA THR A 540 -1.89 43.87 -15.21
C THR A 540 -1.21 44.43 -16.43
N ALA A 541 -1.96 44.73 -17.51
CA ALA A 541 -1.44 45.47 -18.65
C ALA A 541 -1.51 46.99 -18.40
N MET A 542 -2.55 47.42 -17.69
CA MET A 542 -2.78 48.78 -17.23
C MET A 542 -3.68 48.74 -16.01
N GLU A 543 -3.65 49.78 -15.19
CA GLU A 543 -4.55 49.96 -14.06
C GLU A 543 -5.22 51.32 -14.14
N ILE A 544 -6.50 51.39 -13.79
CA ILE A 544 -7.24 52.62 -13.69
C ILE A 544 -7.90 52.64 -12.33
N ASN A 545 -7.60 53.69 -11.55
CA ASN A 545 -8.19 53.93 -10.24
C ASN A 545 -7.99 52.78 -9.20
N CYS A 546 -7.03 51.85 -9.42
CA CYS A 546 -6.83 50.69 -8.62
C CYS A 546 -6.17 51.03 -7.26
N SER A 547 -6.90 50.85 -6.16
CA SER A 547 -6.38 51.02 -4.80
C SER A 547 -5.60 49.77 -4.35
N ARG A 548 -6.20 48.61 -4.47
CA ARG A 548 -5.63 47.35 -3.98
C ARG A 548 -6.30 46.13 -4.59
N PHE A 549 -5.64 45.00 -4.51
CA PHE A 549 -6.17 43.67 -4.79
C PHE A 549 -6.32 42.92 -3.45
N VAL A 550 -7.50 42.36 -3.18
CA VAL A 550 -7.74 41.41 -2.09
C VAL A 550 -7.77 39.99 -2.68
N ILE A 551 -6.84 39.18 -2.28
CA ILE A 551 -6.82 37.77 -2.64
C ILE A 551 -7.88 37.08 -1.80
N GLN A 552 -8.81 36.40 -2.45
CA GLN A 552 -9.88 35.65 -1.79
C GLN A 552 -9.77 34.16 -2.11
N ARG A 553 -9.93 33.32 -1.07
CA ARG A 553 -9.92 31.87 -1.17
C ARG A 553 -11.29 31.29 -0.86
N SER A 554 -11.63 30.21 -1.56
CA SER A 554 -12.80 29.38 -1.28
C SER A 554 -12.41 27.89 -1.31
N TYR A 555 -13.10 27.07 -0.53
CA TYR A 555 -12.97 25.61 -0.51
C TYR A 555 -14.13 24.88 -1.21
N ASP A 556 -15.20 25.59 -1.50
CA ASP A 556 -16.41 25.08 -2.18
C ASP A 556 -16.70 25.83 -3.48
N GLY A 557 -15.87 26.84 -3.81
CA GLY A 557 -16.02 27.70 -4.97
C GLY A 557 -17.18 28.72 -4.89
N ASN A 558 -17.93 28.73 -3.79
CA ASN A 558 -19.10 29.59 -3.61
C ASN A 558 -18.88 30.65 -2.52
N VAL A 559 -18.34 30.26 -1.38
CA VAL A 559 -18.07 31.15 -0.25
C VAL A 559 -16.60 31.50 -0.23
N PHE A 560 -16.29 32.77 -0.43
CA PHE A 560 -14.91 33.29 -0.45
C PHE A 560 -14.57 34.05 0.82
N SER A 561 -13.36 33.88 1.30
CA SER A 561 -12.78 34.58 2.45
C SER A 561 -11.49 35.29 2.04
N ASP A 562 -11.26 36.48 2.59
CA ASP A 562 -10.05 37.26 2.34
C ASP A 562 -8.83 36.54 2.92
N VAL A 563 -7.75 36.50 2.14
CA VAL A 563 -6.47 35.87 2.48
C VAL A 563 -5.40 36.91 2.71
N GLU A 564 -5.19 37.79 1.73
CA GLU A 564 -4.14 38.80 1.74
C GLU A 564 -4.58 40.00 0.91
N THR A 565 -4.02 41.16 1.22
CA THR A 565 -4.26 42.41 0.48
C THR A 565 -2.94 42.94 -0.07
N VAL A 566 -2.92 43.21 -1.38
CA VAL A 566 -1.75 43.77 -2.08
C VAL A 566 -2.13 45.11 -2.69
N THR A 567 -1.32 46.12 -2.43
CA THR A 567 -1.57 47.51 -2.92
C THR A 567 -1.46 47.58 -4.44
N GLY A 568 -2.42 48.24 -5.09
CA GLY A 568 -2.41 48.53 -6.52
C GLY A 568 -1.56 49.79 -6.82
N ASN A 569 -1.39 50.08 -8.11
CA ASN A 569 -0.60 51.24 -8.58
C ASN A 569 -1.41 52.47 -9.01
N GLY A 570 -2.69 52.57 -8.56
CA GLY A 570 -3.57 53.67 -8.87
C GLY A 570 -3.99 53.67 -10.35
N THR A 571 -3.66 54.75 -11.07
CA THR A 571 -3.90 54.85 -12.52
C THR A 571 -2.53 54.85 -13.25
N THR A 572 -2.28 53.80 -14.02
CA THR A 572 -1.06 53.60 -14.80
C THR A 572 -1.31 52.83 -16.07
N ASN A 573 -0.66 53.17 -17.17
CA ASN A 573 -0.64 52.48 -18.43
C ASN A 573 0.58 51.50 -18.58
N LEU A 574 1.33 51.30 -17.50
CA LEU A 574 2.44 50.36 -17.45
C LEU A 574 1.97 49.02 -16.92
N ALA A 575 2.54 47.97 -17.45
CA ALA A 575 2.30 46.61 -16.97
C ALA A 575 2.97 46.37 -15.62
N HIS A 576 2.22 45.81 -14.68
CA HIS A 576 2.71 45.44 -13.35
C HIS A 576 2.56 43.94 -13.07
N SER A 577 3.42 43.39 -12.23
CA SER A 577 3.38 42.00 -11.80
C SER A 577 3.34 41.92 -10.27
N TYR A 578 2.49 41.05 -9.77
CA TYR A 578 2.21 40.87 -8.35
C TYR A 578 2.35 39.39 -7.96
N THR A 579 2.65 39.15 -6.71
CA THR A 579 2.67 37.84 -6.11
C THR A 579 2.15 37.88 -4.67
N ALA A 580 1.51 36.81 -4.25
CA ALA A 580 1.06 36.58 -2.87
C ALA A 580 1.26 35.12 -2.48
N LEU A 581 1.32 34.85 -1.18
CA LEU A 581 1.45 33.52 -0.63
C LEU A 581 0.27 33.23 0.29
N ASP A 582 -0.37 32.08 0.12
CA ASP A 582 -1.44 31.60 0.99
C ASP A 582 -1.03 30.31 1.69
N ASP A 583 -1.09 30.32 3.02
CA ASP A 583 -0.84 29.16 3.86
C ASP A 583 -2.16 28.41 4.12
N ILE A 584 -2.26 27.16 3.62
CA ILE A 584 -3.47 26.36 3.66
C ILE A 584 -3.41 25.19 4.65
N TYR A 585 -2.78 25.40 5.81
CA TYR A 585 -2.50 24.35 6.82
C TYR A 585 -3.74 23.61 7.37
N THR A 586 -4.92 24.21 7.32
CA THR A 586 -6.12 23.62 7.92
C THR A 586 -7.04 22.97 6.91
N PHE A 587 -6.65 22.92 5.66
CA PHE A 587 -7.49 22.43 4.59
C PHE A 587 -7.42 20.92 4.45
N THR A 588 -8.58 20.25 4.37
CA THR A 588 -8.73 18.80 4.19
C THR A 588 -9.31 18.39 2.83
N GLY A 589 -9.53 19.36 1.92
CA GLY A 589 -10.05 19.10 0.58
C GLY A 589 -8.95 18.98 -0.47
N ASP A 590 -9.32 18.51 -1.66
CA ASP A 590 -8.37 18.26 -2.76
C ASP A 590 -8.12 19.47 -3.66
N VAL A 591 -8.97 20.51 -3.59
CA VAL A 591 -8.92 21.69 -4.47
C VAL A 591 -9.22 22.95 -3.68
N ALA A 592 -8.39 23.98 -3.81
CA ALA A 592 -8.69 25.34 -3.37
C ALA A 592 -8.95 26.25 -4.57
N TYR A 593 -9.88 27.19 -4.41
CA TYR A 593 -10.28 28.15 -5.42
C TYR A 593 -9.87 29.55 -5.00
N TYR A 594 -9.39 30.36 -5.95
CA TYR A 594 -8.93 31.71 -5.70
C TYR A 594 -9.55 32.70 -6.70
N ARG A 595 -9.83 33.91 -6.24
CA ARG A 595 -10.12 35.05 -7.06
C ARG A 595 -9.46 36.31 -6.50
N LEU A 596 -9.29 37.34 -7.32
CA LEU A 596 -8.89 38.65 -6.89
C LEU A 596 -10.16 39.54 -6.80
N ASP A 597 -10.28 40.25 -5.70
CA ASP A 597 -11.22 41.38 -5.56
C ASP A 597 -10.40 42.68 -5.72
N GLN A 598 -10.49 43.29 -6.88
CA GLN A 598 -9.90 44.59 -7.13
C GLN A 598 -10.77 45.65 -6.49
N ILE A 599 -10.19 46.50 -5.65
CA ILE A 599 -10.87 47.63 -5.02
C ILE A 599 -10.27 48.92 -5.54
N ASP A 600 -11.15 49.75 -6.12
CA ASP A 600 -10.77 51.06 -6.66
C ASP A 600 -10.64 52.10 -5.55
N LEU A 601 -10.04 53.25 -5.85
CA LEU A 601 -9.89 54.36 -4.90
C LEU A 601 -11.23 54.96 -4.44
N ASP A 602 -12.31 54.77 -5.24
CA ASP A 602 -13.65 55.14 -4.87
C ASP A 602 -14.42 54.05 -4.13
N GLY A 603 -13.77 52.92 -3.83
CA GLY A 603 -14.34 51.80 -3.10
C GLY A 603 -15.13 50.81 -3.94
N LYS A 604 -15.22 50.97 -5.25
CA LYS A 604 -15.88 50.03 -6.16
C LYS A 604 -15.06 48.74 -6.24
N GLN A 605 -15.74 47.60 -6.26
CA GLN A 605 -15.16 46.27 -6.30
C GLN A 605 -15.35 45.60 -7.66
N ASN A 606 -14.30 44.91 -8.15
CA ASN A 606 -14.34 44.15 -9.37
C ASN A 606 -13.61 42.79 -9.15
N PHE A 607 -14.31 41.68 -9.42
CA PHE A 607 -13.77 40.37 -9.24
C PHE A 607 -13.10 39.84 -10.51
N SER A 608 -11.95 39.17 -10.33
CA SER A 608 -11.32 38.41 -11.40
C SER A 608 -12.07 37.09 -11.66
N ARG A 609 -11.68 36.41 -12.71
CA ARG A 609 -12.01 34.96 -12.86
C ARG A 609 -11.57 34.16 -11.63
N ILE A 610 -12.32 33.11 -11.33
CA ILE A 610 -11.92 32.12 -10.33
C ILE A 610 -10.93 31.16 -11.00
N ILE A 611 -9.86 30.83 -10.27
CA ILE A 611 -8.88 29.80 -10.63
C ILE A 611 -8.83 28.74 -9.55
N SER A 612 -8.38 27.53 -9.88
CA SER A 612 -8.27 26.42 -8.92
C SER A 612 -6.86 25.88 -8.86
N VAL A 613 -6.50 25.32 -7.71
CA VAL A 613 -5.24 24.60 -7.50
C VAL A 613 -5.52 23.29 -6.80
N LYS A 614 -5.00 22.18 -7.35
CA LYS A 614 -5.04 20.87 -6.69
C LYS A 614 -4.04 20.86 -5.55
N ILE A 615 -4.51 20.42 -4.38
CA ILE A 615 -3.74 20.36 -3.15
C ILE A 615 -3.48 18.87 -2.90
N LYS A 616 -2.21 18.45 -2.84
CA LYS A 616 -1.88 17.09 -2.38
C LYS A 616 -2.16 17.00 -0.88
N ASN A 617 -3.16 16.23 -0.50
CA ASN A 617 -3.34 15.86 0.90
C ASN A 617 -2.20 14.94 1.33
N SER A 618 -1.31 15.46 2.16
CA SER A 618 -0.47 14.60 3.01
C SER A 618 -1.41 13.99 4.04
N ILE A 619 -1.80 12.73 3.86
CA ILE A 619 -2.56 11.99 4.88
C ILE A 619 -1.65 11.91 6.10
N THR A 620 -1.98 12.64 7.15
CA THR A 620 -1.29 12.54 8.43
C THR A 620 -1.65 11.18 9.04
N THR A 621 -0.79 10.20 8.89
CA THR A 621 -0.98 8.89 9.51
C THR A 621 -0.79 9.02 11.01
N VAL A 622 -1.85 8.71 11.76
CA VAL A 622 -1.79 8.61 13.21
C VAL A 622 -1.91 7.15 13.59
N THR A 623 -0.91 6.64 14.30
CA THR A 623 -0.98 5.31 14.88
C THR A 623 -0.99 5.40 16.39
N VAL A 624 -1.82 4.59 17.02
CA VAL A 624 -1.94 4.50 18.48
C VAL A 624 -1.70 3.07 18.91
N SER A 625 -0.70 2.87 19.76
CA SER A 625 -0.36 1.54 20.31
C SER A 625 0.03 1.61 21.80
N PRO A 626 -0.27 0.58 22.59
CA PRO A 626 -1.14 -0.54 22.25
C PRO A 626 -2.60 -0.10 22.08
N ASN A 627 -3.34 -0.79 21.22
CA ASN A 627 -4.77 -0.61 21.07
C ASN A 627 -5.40 -1.99 20.79
N PRO A 628 -6.04 -2.65 21.74
CA PRO A 628 -6.46 -2.15 23.06
C PRO A 628 -5.32 -1.78 24.02
N PHE A 629 -5.55 -0.75 24.85
CA PHE A 629 -4.57 -0.26 25.82
C PHE A 629 -4.92 -0.68 27.25
N MET A 630 -3.95 -0.64 28.18
CA MET A 630 -4.16 -0.92 29.60
C MET A 630 -4.01 0.35 30.46
N ASP A 631 -2.83 0.95 30.49
CA ASP A 631 -2.48 2.06 31.39
C ASP A 631 -1.88 3.26 30.64
N HIS A 632 -1.46 3.09 29.41
CA HIS A 632 -0.89 4.12 28.56
C HIS A 632 -1.12 3.83 27.08
N ILE A 633 -0.93 4.85 26.25
CA ILE A 633 -0.85 4.76 24.79
C ILE A 633 0.35 5.55 24.29
N ASN A 634 0.99 5.05 23.23
CA ASN A 634 1.94 5.79 22.42
C ASN A 634 1.26 6.20 21.12
N VAL A 635 1.33 7.48 20.81
CA VAL A 635 0.73 8.07 19.61
C VAL A 635 1.86 8.51 18.69
N ASN A 636 2.04 7.81 17.59
CA ASN A 636 2.91 8.24 16.51
C ASN A 636 2.13 9.13 15.56
N THR A 637 2.57 10.35 15.37
CA THR A 637 1.90 11.32 14.51
C THR A 637 2.92 12.29 13.89
N GLN A 638 2.59 12.78 12.71
CA GLN A 638 3.37 13.84 12.06
C GLN A 638 2.70 15.19 12.36
N TRP A 639 3.53 16.20 12.72
CA TRP A 639 3.09 17.55 13.00
C TRP A 639 3.78 18.56 12.10
N ASN A 640 3.03 19.54 11.62
CA ASN A 640 3.55 20.49 10.63
C ASN A 640 4.39 21.62 11.25
N ASN A 641 4.15 21.91 12.52
CA ASN A 641 4.83 22.98 13.26
C ASN A 641 5.32 22.51 14.63
N THR A 642 6.31 23.21 15.19
CA THR A 642 6.66 23.08 16.62
C THR A 642 5.69 23.94 17.41
N GLU A 643 4.79 23.33 18.18
CA GLU A 643 3.72 24.02 18.90
C GLU A 643 3.23 23.23 20.13
N ILE A 644 2.41 23.87 20.95
CA ILE A 644 1.74 23.21 22.08
C ILE A 644 0.38 22.71 21.60
N ILE A 645 0.11 21.42 21.82
CA ILE A 645 -1.16 20.77 21.51
C ILE A 645 -1.92 20.39 22.77
N SER A 646 -3.23 20.32 22.66
CA SER A 646 -4.10 19.74 23.67
C SER A 646 -4.44 18.28 23.32
N ALA A 647 -4.00 17.34 24.14
CA ALA A 647 -4.38 15.92 24.04
C ALA A 647 -5.53 15.63 24.98
N LYS A 648 -6.67 15.19 24.45
CA LYS A 648 -7.89 14.87 25.21
C LYS A 648 -8.41 13.49 24.85
N ILE A 649 -8.99 12.79 25.83
CA ILE A 649 -9.68 11.51 25.60
C ILE A 649 -11.13 11.66 26.05
N PHE A 650 -12.06 11.30 25.17
CA PHE A 650 -13.49 11.33 25.41
C PHE A 650 -14.07 9.91 25.40
N ASN A 651 -15.06 9.65 26.23
CA ASN A 651 -15.87 8.43 26.13
C ASN A 651 -16.88 8.54 24.99
N VAL A 652 -17.63 7.46 24.72
CA VAL A 652 -18.63 7.41 23.63
C VAL A 652 -19.81 8.37 23.84
N GLN A 653 -20.01 8.91 25.05
CA GLN A 653 -21.02 9.94 25.35
C GLN A 653 -20.47 11.37 25.19
N GLY A 654 -19.21 11.53 24.76
CA GLY A 654 -18.57 12.83 24.59
C GLY A 654 -18.05 13.46 25.89
N LYS A 655 -18.04 12.74 27.01
CA LYS A 655 -17.48 13.24 28.27
C LYS A 655 -15.95 13.17 28.23
N GLU A 656 -15.28 14.27 28.58
CA GLU A 656 -13.84 14.34 28.70
C GLU A 656 -13.35 13.49 29.89
N MET A 657 -12.48 12.54 29.63
CA MET A 657 -11.92 11.60 30.59
C MET A 657 -10.45 11.86 30.90
N TYR A 658 -9.76 12.56 30.01
CA TYR A 658 -8.34 12.92 30.14
C TYR A 658 -8.07 14.21 29.36
N SER A 659 -7.17 15.05 29.88
CA SER A 659 -6.68 16.24 29.18
C SER A 659 -5.26 16.56 29.62
N LYS A 660 -4.38 16.89 28.64
CA LYS A 660 -3.00 17.31 28.89
C LYS A 660 -2.52 18.20 27.75
N GLN A 661 -1.74 19.22 28.11
CA GLN A 661 -0.98 20.02 27.14
C GLN A 661 0.38 19.33 26.89
N LEU A 662 0.77 19.24 25.61
CA LEU A 662 1.99 18.58 25.17
C LEU A 662 2.68 19.44 24.11
N GLN A 663 3.99 19.47 24.13
CA GLN A 663 4.77 20.11 23.07
C GLN A 663 5.06 19.09 21.97
N VAL A 664 4.81 19.47 20.73
CA VAL A 664 5.20 18.72 19.54
C VAL A 664 6.19 19.50 18.71
N ASN A 665 7.03 18.80 17.99
CA ASN A 665 8.00 19.39 17.07
C ASN A 665 7.53 19.19 15.62
N LYS A 666 7.97 20.07 14.73
CA LYS A 666 7.78 19.84 13.28
C LYS A 666 8.39 18.49 12.89
N GLY A 667 7.62 17.65 12.19
CA GLY A 667 8.00 16.31 11.79
C GLY A 667 7.32 15.22 12.62
N ILE A 668 7.92 14.04 12.67
CA ILE A 668 7.37 12.87 13.37
C ILE A 668 7.54 13.03 14.87
N ASN A 669 6.43 12.82 15.61
CA ASN A 669 6.38 12.85 17.07
C ASN A 669 5.89 11.50 17.59
N ASN A 670 6.55 11.01 18.65
CA ASN A 670 6.10 9.87 19.43
C ASN A 670 5.64 10.39 20.79
N ILE A 671 4.35 10.49 20.99
CA ILE A 671 3.72 11.07 22.17
C ILE A 671 3.24 9.95 23.08
N ARG A 672 3.80 9.88 24.29
CA ARG A 672 3.33 8.95 25.31
C ARG A 672 2.29 9.63 26.21
N ILE A 673 1.12 8.97 26.33
CA ILE A 673 0.01 9.38 27.20
C ILE A 673 -0.15 8.31 28.28
N ASP A 674 0.20 8.65 29.50
CA ASP A 674 0.17 7.78 30.68
C ASP A 674 -1.04 8.07 31.58
N ASN A 675 -1.20 7.28 32.65
CA ASN A 675 -2.23 7.41 33.68
C ASN A 675 -3.66 7.10 33.19
N LEU A 676 -3.79 6.15 32.27
CA LEU A 676 -5.07 5.71 31.71
C LEU A 676 -5.64 4.46 32.42
N SER A 677 -4.99 3.96 33.46
CA SER A 677 -5.41 2.76 34.21
C SER A 677 -6.82 2.87 34.78
N ASN A 678 -7.25 4.08 35.16
CA ASN A 678 -8.56 4.34 35.78
C ASN A 678 -9.74 4.40 34.78
N LEU A 679 -9.46 4.36 33.47
CA LEU A 679 -10.51 4.25 32.46
C LEU A 679 -11.11 2.84 32.51
N VAL A 680 -12.43 2.73 32.35
CA VAL A 680 -13.10 1.42 32.27
C VAL A 680 -12.95 0.81 30.87
N SER A 681 -13.06 -0.52 30.76
CA SER A 681 -13.01 -1.17 29.43
C SER A 681 -14.10 -0.64 28.52
N GLY A 682 -13.73 -0.26 27.29
CA GLY A 682 -14.64 0.32 26.32
C GLY A 682 -13.95 1.12 25.21
N ASN A 683 -14.76 1.73 24.36
CA ASN A 683 -14.27 2.58 23.26
C ASN A 683 -14.17 4.04 23.72
N TYR A 684 -13.09 4.70 23.25
CA TYR A 684 -12.79 6.10 23.51
C TYR A 684 -12.35 6.80 22.22
N TYR A 685 -12.33 8.13 22.23
CA TYR A 685 -11.82 8.96 21.15
C TYR A 685 -10.69 9.84 21.68
N LEU A 686 -9.49 9.58 21.23
CA LEU A 686 -8.34 10.45 21.43
C LEU A 686 -8.46 11.64 20.47
N GLN A 687 -8.32 12.85 20.98
CA GLN A 687 -8.31 14.08 20.20
C GLN A 687 -7.04 14.85 20.51
N LEU A 688 -6.26 15.17 19.47
CA LEU A 688 -5.09 16.06 19.53
C LEU A 688 -5.43 17.32 18.75
N ILE A 689 -5.34 18.46 19.39
CA ILE A 689 -5.75 19.77 18.82
C ILE A 689 -4.68 20.81 19.06
N SER A 690 -4.38 21.56 18.01
CA SER A 690 -3.67 22.83 18.03
C SER A 690 -4.39 23.87 17.15
N PRO A 691 -3.93 25.12 17.08
CA PRO A 691 -4.41 26.08 16.10
C PRO A 691 -4.21 25.64 14.64
N SER A 692 -3.19 24.81 14.37
CA SER A 692 -2.80 24.41 13.01
C SER A 692 -3.37 23.05 12.57
N GLN A 693 -3.74 22.18 13.51
CA GLN A 693 -4.10 20.79 13.18
C GLN A 693 -5.05 20.18 14.22
N LYS A 694 -5.99 19.33 13.77
CA LYS A 694 -6.87 18.53 14.62
C LYS A 694 -6.86 17.08 14.16
N ILE A 695 -6.62 16.17 15.09
CA ILE A 695 -6.58 14.72 14.87
C ILE A 695 -7.59 14.07 15.82
N ILE A 696 -8.37 13.11 15.31
CA ILE A 696 -9.27 12.29 16.13
C ILE A 696 -9.05 10.82 15.77
N GLN A 697 -8.74 10.02 16.78
CA GLN A 697 -8.48 8.59 16.64
C GLN A 697 -9.32 7.77 17.63
N LYS A 698 -9.99 6.73 17.14
CA LYS A 698 -10.67 5.76 18.01
C LYS A 698 -9.64 4.88 18.71
N ILE A 699 -9.77 4.71 20.02
CA ILE A 699 -8.95 3.83 20.85
C ILE A 699 -9.84 2.94 21.71
N THR A 700 -9.37 1.78 22.09
CA THR A 700 -10.11 0.79 22.89
C THR A 700 -9.30 0.44 24.15
N LYS A 701 -9.98 0.29 25.28
CA LYS A 701 -9.40 -0.19 26.54
C LYS A 701 -9.93 -1.57 26.89
#